data_4931445272a6b55cff3be717008415ac
#
_entry.id   4931445272a6b55cff3be717008415ac
#
_cell.length_a   1.000
_cell.length_b   1.000
_cell.length_c   1.000
_cell.angle_alpha   90.00
_cell.angle_beta   90.00
_cell.angle_gamma   90.00
#
_symmetry.space_group_name_H-M   'P 1'
#
loop_
_entity.id
_entity.type
_entity.pdbx_description
1 polymer ?
#
loop_
_entity_poly.entity_id
_entity_poly.type
_entity_poly.pdbx_seq_one_letter_code
_entity_poly.pdbx_strand_id
1 'polypeptide(L)'
;MRAFMVKNGSCFGVLRVSGVKRVSECACGILYMGELGWYRVYYTFLDSGAFFYAYKEDANMKQLTGSQIRQMFLDYFKSQGHMIEPGASLVPHNDPTLLWINAGVAALKKYFDGSEKPKNNRIANAQKSIRTNDIENVGKTARHHTFFEMLGNFSIGDYFKEEAIPFAWEFLTSPKWIGFPKEKLYVSVYTDDADAYRIWTEVCKVDPSHILKTDDNFWEIGEGPGGPDSEIFYDRGEAYDPEGLGERLFFEELENDRYIEVWNVVFSQFDCKPELDRKDYKELPQKNIDTGMGLERLVALVQGGETNFDTDLFLPIVHATEAYTDARYADAQHKMAFRVIADHIRTVSFALADGALFSNEGRGYVLRRVLRRAVRFAKKLNIQGAFMYKLVPVVYDIMKDFYPYMEEKLDYIARLVKAEEERFHATLADGERLLLQVMEEKKESRVIDGKTAFKLYDTYGFPLELTVEIAEESGYTVDKDGFDAEMQQQRERARAARGDAESMGSQSIDLMEFTQESSFIGYDVRHTSAKVIALFQDGVKVDAISDEGDVVFDTTVFYAESGGQVGDSGTICAEGVQAVVDTTIKAPHKQHLSHVIIKEGELRVGDAVELQVDEKKRDIITSNHSCTHLLQSALKQIVGSHIQQAGSFVSEEYLRFDFTHFEKVNEEQLKEIERLVNRYISGHYAVSKVEMPIEEAKKSGATALFDEKYGDVVRVVSMGDVSKEFCGGCHVNNTQEIGVCKIISEESIGSGIRRITAKTGYDAYAEFAKEDDTLHAVASDLKLKGISKVEEKVASVLEENVQLKKELAALQASMFALKASDLVNHMQELNGRQVLIERMDGADAKAMKDIVSNIRSQRENCVVFLASVHGDKVTFVAGADKAAVSGGIKCGDLVREAALVCDGKGGGRPDMAQSGGKDASKVEEALHLIKNMLS
;
A
#
# COMPACT_ATOMS: atom_id res chain seq x y z
N MET A 1 -16.00 44.67 1.21
CA MET A 1 -15.85 44.53 -0.26
C MET A 1 -15.23 45.80 -0.81
N ARG A 2 -13.97 45.80 -1.17
CA ARG A 2 -13.35 46.82 -2.04
C ARG A 2 -12.92 46.11 -3.29
N ALA A 3 -13.57 46.43 -4.41
CA ALA A 3 -13.14 45.98 -5.74
C ALA A 3 -11.88 46.75 -6.14
N PHE A 4 -10.82 46.05 -6.48
CA PHE A 4 -9.66 46.65 -7.13
C PHE A 4 -9.78 46.37 -8.62
N MET A 5 -9.80 47.44 -9.41
CA MET A 5 -9.63 47.40 -10.86
C MET A 5 -8.17 47.05 -11.19
N VAL A 6 -7.95 46.09 -12.05
CA VAL A 6 -6.64 45.81 -12.63
C VAL A 6 -6.68 46.22 -14.11
N LYS A 7 -5.80 47.11 -14.48
CA LYS A 7 -5.57 47.60 -15.84
C LYS A 7 -4.46 46.77 -16.48
N ASN A 8 -4.70 46.30 -17.71
CA ASN A 8 -3.82 45.55 -18.60
C ASN A 8 -3.73 44.04 -18.45
N GLY A 9 -4.40 43.36 -19.30
CA GLY A 9 -4.36 42.05 -19.95
C GLY A 9 -3.26 41.08 -19.56
N SER A 10 -3.28 40.60 -18.38
CA SER A 10 -2.76 39.32 -17.84
C SER A 10 -2.77 39.40 -16.31
N CYS A 11 -3.78 38.85 -15.70
CA CYS A 11 -3.86 38.80 -14.25
C CYS A 11 -4.37 37.44 -13.78
N PHE A 12 -3.45 36.64 -13.33
CA PHE A 12 -3.69 35.70 -12.27
C PHE A 12 -3.42 36.43 -10.95
N GLY A 13 -4.46 36.82 -10.25
CA GLY A 13 -4.37 37.46 -8.94
C GLY A 13 -4.88 36.54 -7.87
N VAL A 14 -4.00 36.12 -6.97
CA VAL A 14 -4.38 35.43 -5.73
C VAL A 14 -4.85 36.48 -4.74
N LEU A 15 -6.16 36.53 -4.43
CA LEU A 15 -6.71 37.37 -3.38
C LEU A 15 -6.77 36.59 -2.06
N ARG A 16 -5.88 36.91 -1.15
CA ARG A 16 -5.90 36.35 0.22
C ARG A 16 -6.89 37.15 1.06
N VAL A 17 -7.99 36.53 1.46
CA VAL A 17 -8.95 37.09 2.42
C VAL A 17 -8.75 36.45 3.78
N SER A 18 -8.22 37.18 4.75
CA SER A 18 -8.12 36.72 6.13
C SER A 18 -9.40 37.07 6.88
N GLY A 19 -10.03 36.11 7.57
CA GLY A 19 -11.03 36.37 8.59
C GLY A 19 -12.47 35.97 8.31
N VAL A 20 -12.76 34.90 7.59
CA VAL A 20 -14.13 34.39 7.44
C VAL A 20 -14.28 33.06 8.17
N LYS A 21 -15.10 33.07 9.25
CA LYS A 21 -15.61 31.86 9.89
C LYS A 21 -16.59 31.17 8.93
N ARG A 22 -16.55 29.85 8.89
CA ARG A 22 -17.42 28.92 8.15
C ARG A 22 -18.67 29.52 7.58
N VAL A 23 -18.78 29.54 6.25
CA VAL A 23 -20.06 29.64 5.55
C VAL A 23 -20.23 28.32 4.80
N SER A 24 -21.16 27.52 5.29
CA SER A 24 -21.72 26.39 4.58
C SER A 24 -22.57 26.90 3.42
N GLU A 25 -22.44 26.23 2.26
CA GLU A 25 -23.33 26.29 1.13
C GLU A 25 -23.42 27.61 0.35
N CYS A 26 -22.69 27.64 -0.77
CA CYS A 26 -23.14 28.07 -2.10
C CYS A 26 -21.98 28.05 -3.08
N ALA A 27 -21.99 27.11 -4.01
CA ALA A 27 -21.21 27.19 -5.22
C ALA A 27 -21.88 28.23 -6.16
N CYS A 28 -21.71 29.49 -5.89
CA CYS A 28 -22.13 30.55 -6.78
C CYS A 28 -20.95 30.96 -7.67
N GLY A 29 -20.95 30.54 -8.93
CA GLY A 29 -20.07 31.12 -9.93
C GLY A 29 -20.49 32.58 -10.15
N ILE A 30 -19.56 33.53 -10.01
CA ILE A 30 -19.77 34.94 -10.35
C ILE A 30 -19.31 35.13 -11.78
N LEU A 31 -20.22 35.57 -12.67
CA LEU A 31 -19.90 35.97 -14.02
C LEU A 31 -19.20 37.32 -13.99
N TYR A 32 -18.03 37.39 -14.62
CA TYR A 32 -17.26 38.63 -14.79
C TYR A 32 -17.01 38.89 -16.28
N MET A 33 -17.30 40.11 -16.76
CA MET A 33 -17.03 40.56 -18.13
C MET A 33 -15.68 41.28 -18.18
N GLY A 34 -14.69 40.66 -18.80
CA GLY A 34 -13.40 41.29 -19.10
C GLY A 34 -13.32 41.77 -20.53
N GLU A 35 -12.24 42.46 -20.87
CA GLU A 35 -12.02 43.04 -22.24
C GLU A 35 -11.96 41.99 -23.36
N LEU A 36 -11.80 40.68 -23.02
CA LEU A 36 -11.65 39.56 -23.97
C LEU A 36 -12.81 38.51 -23.88
N GLY A 37 -13.89 38.82 -23.16
CA GLY A 37 -15.04 37.93 -23.04
C GLY A 37 -15.58 37.76 -21.60
N TRP A 38 -16.51 36.80 -21.41
CA TRP A 38 -17.08 36.47 -20.15
C TRP A 38 -16.21 35.45 -19.42
N TYR A 39 -16.06 35.60 -18.09
CA TYR A 39 -15.30 34.69 -17.23
C TYR A 39 -16.16 34.25 -16.05
N ARG A 40 -16.14 32.99 -15.74
CA ARG A 40 -16.76 32.42 -14.53
C ARG A 40 -15.68 32.22 -13.46
N VAL A 41 -15.91 32.78 -12.27
CA VAL A 41 -14.99 32.72 -11.15
C VAL A 41 -15.49 31.70 -10.13
N TYR A 42 -14.66 30.72 -9.83
CA TYR A 42 -14.90 29.74 -8.78
C TYR A 42 -13.99 30.01 -7.58
N TYR A 43 -14.39 29.53 -6.41
CA TYR A 43 -13.55 29.64 -5.21
C TYR A 43 -13.51 28.31 -4.44
N THR A 44 -12.33 28.00 -3.90
CA THR A 44 -12.10 26.83 -3.04
C THR A 44 -11.41 27.28 -1.76
N PHE A 45 -11.82 26.74 -0.62
CA PHE A 45 -11.18 27.01 0.66
C PHE A 45 -10.25 25.86 1.04
N LEU A 46 -8.99 26.18 1.32
CA LEU A 46 -8.01 25.28 1.92
C LEU A 46 -7.48 25.91 3.21
N ASP A 47 -6.81 25.15 4.07
CA ASP A 47 -6.21 25.63 5.32
C ASP A 47 -5.30 26.86 5.15
N SER A 48 -4.79 27.11 3.92
CA SER A 48 -3.95 28.25 3.54
C SER A 48 -4.72 29.47 3.05
N GLY A 49 -6.04 29.41 2.85
CA GLY A 49 -6.87 30.53 2.39
C GLY A 49 -7.85 30.17 1.27
N ALA A 50 -8.58 31.17 0.77
CA ALA A 50 -9.52 31.03 -0.35
C ALA A 50 -8.81 31.28 -1.68
N PHE A 51 -8.99 30.41 -2.65
CA PHE A 51 -8.46 30.54 -4.00
C PHE A 51 -9.59 30.86 -4.97
N PHE A 52 -9.33 31.75 -5.92
CA PHE A 52 -10.27 32.14 -6.98
C PHE A 52 -9.65 31.80 -8.32
N TYR A 53 -10.44 31.21 -9.21
CA TYR A 53 -10.02 30.95 -10.60
C TYR A 53 -11.15 31.30 -11.57
N ALA A 54 -10.77 31.76 -12.74
CA ALA A 54 -11.71 32.27 -13.75
C ALA A 54 -11.47 31.58 -15.09
N TYR A 55 -12.55 31.14 -15.73
CA TYR A 55 -12.57 30.56 -17.06
C TYR A 55 -13.15 31.53 -18.07
N LYS A 56 -12.60 31.52 -19.31
CA LYS A 56 -13.15 32.24 -20.45
C LYS A 56 -14.39 31.52 -20.98
N GLU A 57 -15.49 32.23 -21.15
CA GLU A 57 -16.69 31.72 -21.78
C GLU A 57 -16.63 31.84 -23.30
N ASP A 58 -16.68 30.71 -24.04
CA ASP A 58 -16.99 30.72 -25.46
C ASP A 58 -18.52 30.79 -25.63
N ALA A 59 -18.97 31.84 -26.35
CA ALA A 59 -20.38 32.25 -26.42
C ALA A 59 -21.33 31.25 -27.09
N ASN A 60 -20.86 30.12 -27.63
CA ASN A 60 -21.63 29.21 -28.46
C ASN A 60 -21.85 27.78 -27.90
N MET A 61 -21.20 27.37 -26.80
CA MET A 61 -21.48 26.06 -26.19
C MET A 61 -22.09 26.17 -24.79
N LYS A 62 -22.95 25.22 -24.43
CA LYS A 62 -23.50 25.11 -23.07
C LYS A 62 -22.35 24.94 -22.08
N GLN A 63 -22.25 25.79 -21.11
CA GLN A 63 -21.27 25.62 -20.03
C GLN A 63 -21.84 24.62 -19.02
N LEU A 64 -21.43 23.36 -19.19
CA LEU A 64 -21.82 22.26 -18.31
C LEU A 64 -20.61 21.82 -17.49
N THR A 65 -20.81 21.61 -16.20
CA THR A 65 -19.80 20.96 -15.33
C THR A 65 -19.74 19.46 -15.62
N GLY A 66 -18.63 18.81 -15.24
CA GLY A 66 -18.49 17.36 -15.32
C GLY A 66 -19.62 16.63 -14.58
N SER A 67 -20.03 17.13 -13.41
CA SER A 67 -21.16 16.60 -12.65
C SER A 67 -22.50 16.72 -13.42
N GLN A 68 -22.72 17.84 -14.10
CA GLN A 68 -23.94 18.06 -14.91
C GLN A 68 -23.96 17.17 -16.16
N ILE A 69 -22.81 16.98 -16.82
CA ILE A 69 -22.71 16.09 -17.99
C ILE A 69 -22.99 14.64 -17.60
N ARG A 70 -22.38 14.16 -16.49
CA ARG A 70 -22.65 12.83 -15.95
C ARG A 70 -24.15 12.63 -15.67
N GLN A 71 -24.76 13.57 -14.96
CA GLN A 71 -26.18 13.48 -14.63
C GLN A 71 -27.06 13.53 -15.88
N MET A 72 -26.70 14.38 -16.86
CA MET A 72 -27.43 14.50 -18.13
C MET A 72 -27.41 13.19 -18.93
N PHE A 73 -26.28 12.47 -18.95
CA PHE A 73 -26.20 11.15 -19.56
C PHE A 73 -27.16 10.14 -18.90
N LEU A 74 -27.12 10.07 -17.58
CA LEU A 74 -27.99 9.18 -16.83
C LEU A 74 -29.47 9.52 -17.01
N ASP A 75 -29.82 10.80 -17.01
CA ASP A 75 -31.19 11.26 -17.25
C ASP A 75 -31.69 10.97 -18.68
N TYR A 76 -30.78 11.10 -19.67
CA TYR A 76 -31.09 10.74 -21.04
C TYR A 76 -31.46 9.27 -21.13
N PHE A 77 -30.60 8.37 -20.71
CA PHE A 77 -30.84 6.93 -20.81
C PHE A 77 -31.99 6.46 -19.90
N LYS A 78 -32.19 7.11 -18.76
CA LYS A 78 -33.40 6.89 -17.96
C LYS A 78 -34.65 7.23 -18.76
N SER A 79 -34.63 8.29 -19.57
CA SER A 79 -35.76 8.65 -20.44
C SER A 79 -35.97 7.66 -21.61
N GLN A 80 -34.97 6.87 -21.96
CA GLN A 80 -35.01 5.78 -22.93
C GLN A 80 -35.32 4.42 -22.28
N GLY A 81 -35.78 4.40 -21.02
CA GLY A 81 -36.21 3.21 -20.30
C GLY A 81 -35.13 2.39 -19.63
N HIS A 82 -33.92 2.93 -19.54
CA HIS A 82 -32.82 2.28 -18.83
C HIS A 82 -32.95 2.40 -17.32
N MET A 83 -32.64 1.32 -16.62
CA MET A 83 -32.42 1.37 -15.17
C MET A 83 -31.02 1.97 -14.90
N ILE A 84 -30.97 2.95 -14.03
CA ILE A 84 -29.68 3.50 -13.60
C ILE A 84 -29.14 2.60 -12.50
N GLU A 85 -28.01 1.94 -12.78
CA GLU A 85 -27.30 1.09 -11.83
C GLU A 85 -26.09 1.84 -11.27
N PRO A 86 -25.89 1.89 -9.94
CA PRO A 86 -24.71 2.51 -9.37
C PRO A 86 -23.44 1.85 -9.91
N GLY A 87 -22.41 2.65 -10.18
CA GLY A 87 -21.11 2.13 -10.56
C GLY A 87 -20.51 1.23 -9.47
N ALA A 88 -19.90 0.15 -9.86
CA ALA A 88 -19.25 -0.79 -8.96
C ALA A 88 -17.99 -0.19 -8.30
N SER A 89 -17.51 -0.86 -7.23
CA SER A 89 -16.20 -0.61 -6.64
C SER A 89 -15.09 -0.78 -7.69
N LEU A 90 -14.02 -0.01 -7.59
CA LEU A 90 -12.80 -0.19 -8.39
C LEU A 90 -12.10 -1.53 -8.11
N VAL A 91 -12.29 -2.05 -6.89
CA VAL A 91 -11.81 -3.37 -6.49
C VAL A 91 -12.80 -4.41 -7.00
N PRO A 92 -12.43 -5.27 -7.96
CA PRO A 92 -13.34 -6.28 -8.48
C PRO A 92 -13.67 -7.31 -7.39
N HIS A 93 -14.96 -7.65 -7.28
CA HIS A 93 -15.43 -8.73 -6.43
C HIS A 93 -15.65 -9.98 -7.28
N ASN A 94 -15.10 -11.11 -6.83
CA ASN A 94 -15.27 -12.43 -7.47
C ASN A 94 -14.69 -12.58 -8.89
N ASP A 95 -13.81 -11.69 -9.34
CA ASP A 95 -13.09 -11.84 -10.59
C ASP A 95 -11.57 -11.75 -10.36
N PRO A 96 -10.87 -12.89 -10.25
CA PRO A 96 -9.43 -12.94 -10.04
C PRO A 96 -8.63 -12.54 -11.29
N THR A 97 -9.26 -12.44 -12.46
CA THR A 97 -8.60 -12.07 -13.72
C THR A 97 -8.39 -10.58 -13.85
N LEU A 98 -9.15 -9.77 -13.11
CA LEU A 98 -9.06 -8.33 -13.12
C LEU A 98 -8.34 -7.78 -11.90
N LEU A 99 -7.33 -6.98 -12.14
CA LEU A 99 -6.65 -6.22 -11.08
C LEU A 99 -7.52 -5.06 -10.57
N TRP A 100 -8.16 -4.37 -11.52
CA TRP A 100 -9.06 -3.24 -11.30
C TRP A 100 -10.25 -3.33 -12.24
N ILE A 101 -11.39 -2.77 -11.85
CA ILE A 101 -12.46 -2.49 -12.81
C ILE A 101 -11.93 -1.42 -13.77
N ASN A 102 -11.89 -1.76 -15.06
CA ASN A 102 -11.25 -0.98 -16.13
C ASN A 102 -12.20 -0.57 -17.26
N ALA A 103 -13.47 -1.00 -17.20
CA ALA A 103 -14.50 -0.69 -18.17
C ALA A 103 -15.90 -0.81 -17.53
N GLY A 104 -16.91 -0.22 -18.17
CA GLY A 104 -18.31 -0.29 -17.73
C GLY A 104 -18.85 -1.71 -17.68
N VAL A 105 -18.58 -2.50 -18.73
CA VAL A 105 -19.03 -3.90 -18.84
C VAL A 105 -18.38 -4.82 -17.81
N ALA A 106 -17.18 -4.52 -17.34
CA ALA A 106 -16.48 -5.36 -16.38
C ALA A 106 -17.27 -5.58 -15.07
N ALA A 107 -18.05 -4.58 -14.67
CA ALA A 107 -18.95 -4.67 -13.52
C ALA A 107 -20.24 -5.45 -13.79
N LEU A 108 -20.60 -5.61 -15.06
CA LEU A 108 -21.86 -6.21 -15.53
C LEU A 108 -21.68 -7.58 -16.19
N LYS A 109 -20.45 -8.11 -16.18
CA LYS A 109 -20.06 -9.36 -16.85
C LYS A 109 -21.05 -10.50 -16.61
N LYS A 110 -21.55 -10.64 -15.37
CA LYS A 110 -22.55 -11.65 -14.97
C LYS A 110 -23.87 -11.60 -15.75
N TYR A 111 -24.24 -10.46 -16.31
CA TYR A 111 -25.43 -10.31 -17.15
C TYR A 111 -25.12 -10.67 -18.60
N PHE A 112 -23.91 -10.41 -19.06
CA PHE A 112 -23.47 -10.73 -20.42
C PHE A 112 -23.18 -12.21 -20.62
N ASP A 113 -22.66 -12.90 -19.61
CA ASP A 113 -22.41 -14.34 -19.62
C ASP A 113 -23.62 -15.18 -19.23
N GLY A 114 -24.75 -14.52 -18.83
CA GLY A 114 -26.00 -15.16 -18.47
C GLY A 114 -26.02 -15.86 -17.12
N SER A 115 -24.96 -15.70 -16.29
CA SER A 115 -24.91 -16.28 -14.94
C SER A 115 -25.90 -15.63 -13.96
N GLU A 116 -26.30 -14.38 -14.23
CA GLU A 116 -27.33 -13.67 -13.49
C GLU A 116 -28.28 -12.92 -14.45
N LYS A 117 -29.56 -12.87 -14.14
CA LYS A 117 -30.51 -12.08 -14.92
C LYS A 117 -30.64 -10.66 -14.37
N PRO A 118 -30.50 -9.61 -15.18
CA PRO A 118 -30.69 -8.25 -14.73
C PRO A 118 -32.16 -7.97 -14.38
N LYS A 119 -32.37 -7.02 -13.48
CA LYS A 119 -33.75 -6.54 -13.15
C LYS A 119 -34.41 -5.80 -14.30
N ASN A 120 -33.60 -5.16 -15.14
CA ASN A 120 -34.02 -4.51 -16.38
C ASN A 120 -32.95 -4.81 -17.43
N ASN A 121 -33.35 -5.21 -18.63
CA ASN A 121 -32.42 -5.53 -19.71
C ASN A 121 -31.75 -4.28 -20.31
N ARG A 122 -32.28 -3.08 -20.01
CA ARG A 122 -31.67 -1.78 -20.34
C ARG A 122 -31.01 -1.20 -19.09
N ILE A 123 -29.70 -1.06 -19.07
CA ILE A 123 -28.92 -0.55 -17.95
C ILE A 123 -28.11 0.64 -18.43
N ALA A 124 -27.97 1.66 -17.57
CA ALA A 124 -26.99 2.72 -17.76
C ALA A 124 -26.29 3.06 -16.44
N ASN A 125 -25.00 3.36 -16.52
CA ASN A 125 -24.21 3.75 -15.35
C ASN A 125 -23.10 4.76 -15.68
N ALA A 126 -22.50 5.30 -14.62
CA ALA A 126 -21.22 5.98 -14.66
C ALA A 126 -20.24 5.13 -13.84
N GLN A 127 -19.33 4.42 -14.51
CA GLN A 127 -18.43 3.47 -13.90
C GLN A 127 -17.05 4.08 -13.69
N LYS A 128 -16.59 4.09 -12.44
CA LYS A 128 -15.19 4.37 -12.10
C LYS A 128 -14.30 3.30 -12.69
N SER A 129 -13.22 3.70 -13.35
CA SER A 129 -12.31 2.78 -14.04
C SER A 129 -10.86 3.17 -13.79
N ILE A 130 -9.99 2.17 -13.61
CA ILE A 130 -8.55 2.35 -13.52
C ILE A 130 -7.86 1.57 -14.64
N ARG A 131 -7.02 2.29 -15.42
CA ARG A 131 -6.11 1.73 -16.43
C ARG A 131 -4.71 2.26 -16.17
N THR A 132 -3.74 1.38 -16.03
CA THR A 132 -2.34 1.75 -15.73
C THR A 132 -1.35 1.26 -16.78
N ASN A 133 -1.83 0.70 -17.90
CA ASN A 133 -0.99 0.23 -18.99
C ASN A 133 -0.23 1.40 -19.63
N ASP A 134 -0.89 2.57 -19.76
CA ASP A 134 -0.35 3.77 -20.39
C ASP A 134 0.02 4.86 -19.38
N ILE A 135 0.41 4.49 -18.16
CA ILE A 135 0.72 5.45 -17.09
C ILE A 135 1.83 6.44 -17.50
N GLU A 136 2.76 6.02 -18.34
CA GLU A 136 3.84 6.85 -18.85
C GLU A 136 3.34 7.96 -19.79
N ASN A 137 2.18 7.79 -20.41
CA ASN A 137 1.55 8.78 -21.31
C ASN A 137 0.73 9.83 -20.54
N VAL A 138 0.43 9.58 -19.26
CA VAL A 138 -0.29 10.54 -18.41
C VAL A 138 0.51 11.82 -18.24
N GLY A 139 -0.12 12.93 -18.58
CA GLY A 139 0.48 14.26 -18.56
C GLY A 139 1.22 14.64 -19.84
N LYS A 140 1.65 13.68 -20.66
CA LYS A 140 2.27 13.92 -21.97
C LYS A 140 1.20 14.16 -23.05
N THR A 141 0.23 13.31 -23.12
CA THR A 141 -0.89 13.40 -24.06
C THR A 141 -2.05 14.19 -23.47
N ALA A 142 -2.99 14.59 -24.34
CA ALA A 142 -4.16 15.35 -23.94
C ALA A 142 -5.23 14.50 -23.21
N ARG A 143 -5.21 13.17 -23.35
CA ARG A 143 -6.36 12.28 -23.10
C ARG A 143 -6.11 11.07 -22.20
N HIS A 144 -4.85 10.71 -21.88
CA HIS A 144 -4.58 9.53 -21.05
C HIS A 144 -4.68 9.84 -19.55
N HIS A 145 -5.37 8.93 -18.84
CA HIS A 145 -5.60 8.98 -17.40
C HIS A 145 -5.41 7.61 -16.77
N THR A 146 -4.98 7.59 -15.49
CA THR A 146 -4.99 6.34 -14.70
C THR A 146 -6.36 6.09 -14.07
N PHE A 147 -7.12 7.14 -13.74
CA PHE A 147 -8.50 7.06 -13.26
C PHE A 147 -9.39 7.91 -14.16
N PHE A 148 -10.49 7.34 -14.62
CA PHE A 148 -11.51 8.03 -15.40
C PHE A 148 -12.88 7.42 -15.15
N GLU A 149 -13.93 8.15 -15.54
CA GLU A 149 -15.30 7.66 -15.48
C GLU A 149 -15.76 7.27 -16.88
N MET A 150 -16.22 6.03 -17.01
CA MET A 150 -16.84 5.52 -18.23
C MET A 150 -18.35 5.59 -18.08
N LEU A 151 -18.98 6.41 -18.93
CA LEU A 151 -20.43 6.48 -19.06
C LEU A 151 -20.88 5.39 -20.04
N GLY A 152 -21.68 4.44 -19.56
CA GLY A 152 -22.08 3.29 -20.34
C GLY A 152 -23.59 3.10 -20.39
N ASN A 153 -24.12 2.72 -21.55
CA ASN A 153 -25.45 2.17 -21.69
C ASN A 153 -25.37 0.77 -22.29
N PHE A 154 -26.14 -0.12 -21.73
CA PHE A 154 -26.08 -1.55 -21.98
C PHE A 154 -27.45 -2.11 -22.33
N SER A 155 -27.48 -3.04 -23.28
CA SER A 155 -28.65 -3.83 -23.61
C SER A 155 -28.32 -5.30 -23.45
N ILE A 156 -29.10 -5.99 -22.65
CA ILE A 156 -28.95 -7.43 -22.41
C ILE A 156 -30.07 -8.14 -23.15
N GLY A 157 -29.87 -8.34 -24.46
CA GLY A 157 -30.87 -8.98 -25.35
C GLY A 157 -32.19 -8.22 -25.53
N ASP A 158 -32.17 -6.90 -25.40
CA ASP A 158 -33.37 -6.05 -25.61
C ASP A 158 -33.23 -5.32 -26.94
N TYR A 159 -32.46 -4.26 -27.04
CA TYR A 159 -32.19 -3.50 -28.26
C TYR A 159 -30.81 -3.77 -28.82
N PHE A 160 -30.60 -3.43 -30.09
CA PHE A 160 -29.32 -3.62 -30.77
C PHE A 160 -28.95 -2.35 -31.59
N LYS A 161 -28.24 -2.49 -32.70
CA LYS A 161 -27.69 -1.39 -33.52
C LYS A 161 -28.72 -0.32 -33.90
N GLU A 162 -29.93 -0.72 -34.26
CA GLU A 162 -30.99 0.17 -34.72
C GLU A 162 -31.45 1.21 -33.69
N GLU A 163 -31.25 0.95 -32.42
CA GLU A 163 -31.53 1.88 -31.32
C GLU A 163 -30.27 2.46 -30.71
N ALA A 164 -29.21 1.63 -30.54
CA ALA A 164 -27.97 2.06 -29.89
C ALA A 164 -27.28 3.22 -30.60
N ILE A 165 -27.14 3.13 -31.93
CA ILE A 165 -26.51 4.16 -32.74
C ILE A 165 -27.34 5.47 -32.72
N PRO A 166 -28.67 5.47 -32.97
CA PRO A 166 -29.49 6.68 -32.80
C PRO A 166 -29.47 7.27 -31.40
N PHE A 167 -29.40 6.47 -30.34
CA PHE A 167 -29.29 6.98 -28.96
C PHE A 167 -27.98 7.77 -28.75
N ALA A 168 -26.88 7.22 -29.21
CA ALA A 168 -25.60 7.90 -29.11
C ALA A 168 -25.59 9.21 -29.92
N TRP A 169 -26.11 9.17 -31.15
CA TRP A 169 -26.19 10.34 -32.01
C TRP A 169 -27.11 11.42 -31.46
N GLU A 170 -28.29 11.05 -30.97
CA GLU A 170 -29.22 12.01 -30.35
C GLU A 170 -28.61 12.67 -29.12
N PHE A 171 -28.00 11.90 -28.26
CA PHE A 171 -27.37 12.44 -27.04
C PHE A 171 -26.31 13.51 -27.37
N LEU A 172 -25.45 13.21 -28.36
CA LEU A 172 -24.38 14.13 -28.74
C LEU A 172 -24.86 15.35 -29.53
N THR A 173 -25.85 15.19 -30.43
CA THR A 173 -26.20 16.24 -31.38
C THR A 173 -27.43 17.06 -31.00
N SER A 174 -28.30 16.54 -30.13
CA SER A 174 -29.53 17.26 -29.76
C SER A 174 -29.22 18.46 -28.86
N PRO A 175 -29.75 19.68 -29.19
CA PRO A 175 -29.60 20.86 -28.34
C PRO A 175 -30.18 20.70 -26.93
N LYS A 176 -31.07 19.72 -26.71
CA LYS A 176 -31.60 19.38 -25.39
C LYS A 176 -30.49 18.79 -24.50
N TRP A 177 -29.64 17.99 -25.08
CA TRP A 177 -28.54 17.26 -24.41
C TRP A 177 -27.19 17.99 -24.63
N ILE A 178 -26.20 17.37 -25.25
CA ILE A 178 -24.88 17.98 -25.47
C ILE A 178 -24.95 19.08 -26.54
N GLY A 179 -25.47 18.79 -27.74
CA GLY A 179 -25.71 19.75 -28.81
C GLY A 179 -24.47 20.04 -29.64
N PHE A 180 -23.63 19.07 -29.88
CA PHE A 180 -22.49 19.22 -30.80
C PHE A 180 -22.95 19.49 -32.23
N PRO A 181 -22.23 20.35 -32.99
CA PRO A 181 -22.43 20.51 -34.44
C PRO A 181 -22.20 19.18 -35.16
N LYS A 182 -23.19 18.77 -35.97
CA LYS A 182 -23.11 17.47 -36.67
C LYS A 182 -21.96 17.38 -37.65
N GLU A 183 -21.59 18.52 -38.24
CA GLU A 183 -20.49 18.68 -39.19
C GLU A 183 -19.09 18.51 -38.54
N LYS A 184 -19.02 18.46 -37.23
CA LYS A 184 -17.78 18.20 -36.48
C LYS A 184 -17.68 16.75 -36.00
N LEU A 185 -18.67 15.93 -36.28
CA LEU A 185 -18.68 14.55 -35.84
C LEU A 185 -18.28 13.64 -36.99
N TYR A 186 -17.34 12.77 -36.72
CA TYR A 186 -16.89 11.68 -37.59
C TYR A 186 -17.15 10.36 -36.90
N VAL A 187 -17.34 9.30 -37.68
CA VAL A 187 -17.61 7.96 -37.14
C VAL A 187 -16.75 6.93 -37.86
N SER A 188 -16.33 5.91 -37.13
CA SER A 188 -15.72 4.71 -37.71
C SER A 188 -16.65 3.53 -37.56
N VAL A 189 -16.59 2.58 -38.48
CA VAL A 189 -17.37 1.35 -38.47
C VAL A 189 -16.48 0.19 -38.96
N TYR A 190 -16.76 -1.00 -38.46
CA TYR A 190 -16.08 -2.20 -38.93
C TYR A 190 -16.33 -2.39 -40.44
N THR A 191 -15.28 -2.75 -41.17
CA THR A 191 -15.30 -2.85 -42.65
C THR A 191 -16.51 -3.65 -43.20
N ASP A 192 -16.84 -4.75 -42.56
CA ASP A 192 -17.92 -5.67 -42.97
C ASP A 192 -19.27 -5.37 -42.28
N ASP A 193 -19.37 -4.33 -41.43
CA ASP A 193 -20.64 -3.98 -40.76
C ASP A 193 -21.53 -3.06 -41.63
N ALA A 194 -22.17 -3.65 -42.62
CA ALA A 194 -23.08 -2.94 -43.51
C ALA A 194 -24.29 -2.35 -42.79
N ASP A 195 -24.77 -2.97 -41.71
CA ASP A 195 -25.92 -2.49 -40.93
C ASP A 195 -25.58 -1.21 -40.16
N ALA A 196 -24.43 -1.17 -39.47
CA ALA A 196 -23.97 0.05 -38.78
C ALA A 196 -23.78 1.20 -39.78
N TYR A 197 -23.13 0.93 -40.94
CA TYR A 197 -22.93 1.94 -41.99
C TYR A 197 -24.26 2.49 -42.51
N ARG A 198 -25.24 1.60 -42.80
CA ARG A 198 -26.60 1.98 -43.21
C ARG A 198 -27.31 2.86 -42.16
N ILE A 199 -27.25 2.48 -40.87
CA ILE A 199 -27.89 3.24 -39.82
C ILE A 199 -27.27 4.63 -39.71
N TRP A 200 -25.96 4.75 -39.74
CA TRP A 200 -25.26 6.04 -39.72
C TRP A 200 -25.71 6.93 -40.90
N THR A 201 -25.72 6.38 -42.13
CA THR A 201 -26.01 7.17 -43.32
C THR A 201 -27.52 7.44 -43.55
N GLU A 202 -28.38 6.45 -43.31
CA GLU A 202 -29.79 6.55 -43.64
C GLU A 202 -30.65 7.01 -42.46
N VAL A 203 -30.32 6.63 -41.21
CA VAL A 203 -31.10 6.99 -40.02
C VAL A 203 -30.53 8.26 -39.39
N CYS A 204 -29.25 8.25 -39.02
CA CYS A 204 -28.60 9.40 -38.39
C CYS A 204 -28.25 10.55 -39.34
N LYS A 205 -28.26 10.28 -40.68
CA LYS A 205 -27.94 11.25 -41.72
C LYS A 205 -26.53 11.82 -41.58
N VAL A 206 -25.57 10.99 -41.18
CA VAL A 206 -24.14 11.33 -41.23
C VAL A 206 -23.70 11.36 -42.68
N ASP A 207 -22.91 12.37 -43.06
CA ASP A 207 -22.33 12.45 -44.40
C ASP A 207 -21.39 11.26 -44.62
N PRO A 208 -21.53 10.49 -45.74
CA PRO A 208 -20.60 9.41 -46.00
C PRO A 208 -19.12 9.80 -46.04
N SER A 209 -18.79 11.07 -46.32
CA SER A 209 -17.42 11.60 -46.22
C SER A 209 -16.88 11.71 -44.78
N HIS A 210 -17.73 11.57 -43.75
CA HIS A 210 -17.34 11.57 -42.34
C HIS A 210 -17.30 10.15 -41.76
N ILE A 211 -17.33 9.11 -42.60
CA ILE A 211 -17.37 7.72 -42.14
C ILE A 211 -16.10 6.98 -42.60
N LEU A 212 -15.33 6.51 -41.64
CA LEU A 212 -14.20 5.61 -41.86
C LEU A 212 -14.67 4.16 -41.75
N LYS A 213 -14.21 3.29 -42.69
CA LYS A 213 -14.34 1.84 -42.55
C LYS A 213 -13.01 1.24 -42.24
N THR A 214 -12.89 0.56 -41.12
CA THR A 214 -11.63 -0.02 -40.67
C THR A 214 -11.83 -1.40 -40.03
N ASP A 215 -10.84 -2.25 -40.13
CA ASP A 215 -10.84 -3.57 -39.50
C ASP A 215 -10.52 -3.50 -38.00
N ASP A 216 -10.09 -2.35 -37.52
CA ASP A 216 -9.79 -2.09 -36.12
C ASP A 216 -11.05 -1.95 -35.25
N ASN A 217 -12.21 -1.62 -35.89
CA ASN A 217 -13.51 -1.55 -35.21
C ASN A 217 -14.13 -2.93 -34.95
N PHE A 218 -13.37 -3.81 -34.31
CA PHE A 218 -13.86 -5.09 -33.82
C PHE A 218 -13.33 -5.34 -32.40
N TRP A 219 -14.23 -5.28 -31.43
CA TRP A 219 -13.89 -5.42 -30.01
C TRP A 219 -13.92 -6.88 -29.56
N GLU A 220 -12.80 -7.34 -28.98
CA GLU A 220 -12.64 -8.68 -28.42
C GLU A 220 -11.68 -8.67 -27.23
N ILE A 221 -11.94 -9.52 -26.23
CA ILE A 221 -11.14 -9.65 -25.01
C ILE A 221 -10.41 -11.01 -24.91
N GLY A 222 -10.24 -11.68 -26.06
CA GLY A 222 -9.79 -13.05 -26.14
C GLY A 222 -10.97 -14.01 -26.23
N GLU A 223 -11.20 -14.92 -25.27
CA GLU A 223 -12.36 -15.81 -25.25
C GLU A 223 -13.56 -15.13 -24.60
N GLY A 224 -14.72 -15.13 -25.29
CA GLY A 224 -16.00 -14.64 -24.78
C GLY A 224 -16.74 -13.71 -25.71
N PRO A 225 -17.77 -12.99 -25.19
CA PRO A 225 -18.59 -12.10 -25.98
C PRO A 225 -17.79 -10.95 -26.61
N GLY A 226 -17.98 -10.73 -27.93
CA GLY A 226 -17.36 -9.65 -28.68
C GLY A 226 -18.11 -9.37 -29.98
N GLY A 227 -17.56 -8.48 -30.78
CA GLY A 227 -18.15 -8.16 -32.09
C GLY A 227 -17.69 -6.83 -32.66
N PRO A 228 -18.20 -6.42 -33.80
CA PRO A 228 -17.92 -5.12 -34.38
C PRO A 228 -18.31 -3.99 -33.44
N ASP A 229 -17.68 -2.86 -33.64
CA ASP A 229 -18.00 -1.66 -32.91
C ASP A 229 -18.00 -0.44 -33.85
N SER A 230 -18.46 0.67 -33.33
CA SER A 230 -18.49 1.94 -34.03
C SER A 230 -18.09 3.05 -33.06
N GLU A 231 -17.11 3.82 -33.44
CA GLU A 231 -16.60 4.91 -32.64
C GLU A 231 -17.04 6.27 -33.18
N ILE A 232 -17.28 7.21 -32.29
CA ILE A 232 -17.67 8.58 -32.62
C ILE A 232 -16.54 9.51 -32.23
N PHE A 233 -16.07 10.32 -33.19
CA PHE A 233 -14.98 11.28 -33.02
C PHE A 233 -15.51 12.69 -33.17
N TYR A 234 -14.85 13.63 -32.49
CA TYR A 234 -15.09 15.07 -32.61
C TYR A 234 -13.90 15.77 -33.23
N ASP A 235 -14.11 16.50 -34.37
CA ASP A 235 -13.09 17.37 -34.98
C ASP A 235 -12.98 18.68 -34.20
N ARG A 236 -11.86 18.90 -33.53
CA ARG A 236 -11.52 20.11 -32.78
C ARG A 236 -11.09 21.25 -33.71
N GLY A 237 -10.84 20.94 -34.98
CA GLY A 237 -10.47 21.90 -35.99
C GLY A 237 -8.94 22.07 -36.23
N GLU A 238 -8.62 22.92 -37.18
CA GLU A 238 -7.25 23.11 -37.71
C GLU A 238 -6.23 23.55 -36.64
N ALA A 239 -6.66 24.19 -35.56
CA ALA A 239 -5.77 24.63 -34.47
C ALA A 239 -5.05 23.44 -33.79
N TYR A 240 -5.59 22.21 -33.92
CA TYR A 240 -5.05 20.96 -33.37
C TYR A 240 -4.36 20.09 -34.45
N ASP A 241 -4.02 20.68 -35.60
CA ASP A 241 -3.35 20.01 -36.71
C ASP A 241 -2.13 20.86 -37.15
N PRO A 242 -1.04 20.81 -36.36
CA PRO A 242 0.13 21.64 -36.61
C PRO A 242 0.85 21.30 -37.92
N GLU A 243 0.65 20.08 -38.45
CA GLU A 243 1.28 19.61 -39.69
C GLU A 243 0.39 19.86 -40.91
N GLY A 244 -0.85 20.30 -40.74
CA GLY A 244 -1.80 20.60 -41.81
C GLY A 244 -2.23 19.35 -42.60
N LEU A 245 -2.30 18.17 -41.95
CA LEU A 245 -2.64 16.92 -42.62
C LEU A 245 -4.15 16.79 -42.90
N GLY A 246 -4.97 17.62 -42.26
CA GLY A 246 -6.42 17.66 -42.48
C GLY A 246 -7.12 16.38 -42.10
N GLU A 247 -8.04 15.92 -42.94
CA GLU A 247 -8.82 14.71 -42.74
C GLU A 247 -8.00 13.41 -42.82
N ARG A 248 -6.77 13.48 -43.35
CA ARG A 248 -5.85 12.34 -43.35
C ARG A 248 -5.56 11.85 -41.93
N LEU A 249 -5.55 12.75 -40.94
CA LEU A 249 -5.37 12.38 -39.53
C LEU A 249 -6.42 11.36 -39.06
N PHE A 250 -7.65 11.47 -39.56
CA PHE A 250 -8.75 10.57 -39.27
C PHE A 250 -8.75 9.32 -40.15
N PHE A 251 -8.69 9.52 -41.51
CA PHE A 251 -8.82 8.41 -42.46
C PHE A 251 -7.62 7.49 -42.57
N GLU A 252 -6.44 7.95 -42.15
CA GLU A 252 -5.20 7.12 -42.07
C GLU A 252 -4.91 6.70 -40.62
N GLU A 253 -5.83 6.93 -39.67
CA GLU A 253 -5.72 6.58 -38.26
C GLU A 253 -4.42 7.04 -37.57
N LEU A 254 -3.94 8.23 -37.97
CA LEU A 254 -2.71 8.80 -37.45
C LEU A 254 -2.94 9.32 -36.03
N GLU A 255 -1.96 9.10 -35.11
CA GLU A 255 -2.04 9.66 -33.78
C GLU A 255 -2.12 11.18 -33.81
N ASN A 256 -3.19 11.75 -33.23
CA ASN A 256 -3.43 13.20 -33.26
C ASN A 256 -4.28 13.68 -32.10
N ASP A 257 -4.31 15.01 -31.89
CA ASP A 257 -5.16 15.70 -30.92
C ASP A 257 -6.34 16.45 -31.58
N ARG A 258 -6.52 16.36 -32.91
CA ARG A 258 -7.61 16.99 -33.66
C ARG A 258 -8.89 16.16 -33.62
N TYR A 259 -8.83 14.89 -33.98
CA TYR A 259 -9.96 13.96 -33.97
C TYR A 259 -9.94 13.16 -32.67
N ILE A 260 -10.77 13.56 -31.73
CA ILE A 260 -10.84 12.90 -30.41
C ILE A 260 -11.99 11.92 -30.37
N GLU A 261 -11.69 10.64 -30.16
CA GLU A 261 -12.68 9.61 -29.86
C GLU A 261 -13.45 10.00 -28.60
N VAL A 262 -14.77 10.11 -28.71
CA VAL A 262 -15.69 10.48 -27.63
C VAL A 262 -16.39 9.26 -27.08
N TRP A 263 -16.84 8.37 -27.98
CA TRP A 263 -17.72 7.27 -27.60
C TRP A 263 -17.47 6.04 -28.46
N ASN A 264 -17.33 4.88 -27.85
CA ASN A 264 -17.31 3.60 -28.52
C ASN A 264 -18.63 2.85 -28.25
N VAL A 265 -19.29 2.33 -29.31
CA VAL A 265 -20.53 1.58 -29.29
C VAL A 265 -20.25 0.16 -29.77
N VAL A 266 -20.15 -0.79 -28.86
CA VAL A 266 -19.79 -2.19 -29.13
C VAL A 266 -21.05 -3.04 -29.32
N PHE A 267 -21.11 -3.80 -30.41
CA PHE A 267 -22.17 -4.73 -30.78
C PHE A 267 -21.74 -6.15 -30.45
N SER A 268 -21.90 -6.54 -29.18
CA SER A 268 -21.52 -7.87 -28.71
C SER A 268 -22.47 -8.93 -29.28
N GLN A 269 -22.08 -9.57 -30.37
CA GLN A 269 -22.88 -10.53 -31.13
C GLN A 269 -22.22 -11.87 -31.41
N PHE A 270 -20.90 -12.01 -31.13
CA PHE A 270 -20.15 -13.24 -31.41
C PHE A 270 -19.52 -13.80 -30.12
N ASP A 271 -19.40 -15.13 -30.11
CA ASP A 271 -18.56 -15.87 -29.17
C ASP A 271 -17.12 -15.94 -29.74
N CYS A 272 -16.32 -14.96 -29.36
CA CYS A 272 -14.94 -14.83 -29.84
C CYS A 272 -14.03 -15.90 -29.23
N LYS A 273 -13.17 -16.48 -30.05
CA LYS A 273 -12.20 -17.50 -29.65
C LYS A 273 -10.85 -17.23 -30.30
N PRO A 274 -9.77 -17.05 -29.54
CA PRO A 274 -8.45 -16.65 -30.07
C PRO A 274 -7.87 -17.61 -31.11
N GLU A 275 -8.29 -18.87 -31.11
CA GLU A 275 -7.86 -19.89 -32.04
C GLU A 275 -8.59 -19.89 -33.40
N LEU A 276 -9.64 -19.05 -33.54
CA LEU A 276 -10.45 -18.95 -34.77
C LEU A 276 -10.24 -17.60 -35.45
N ASP A 277 -10.42 -17.56 -36.76
CA ASP A 277 -10.57 -16.31 -37.52
C ASP A 277 -11.92 -15.65 -37.19
N ARG A 278 -11.99 -14.31 -37.16
CA ARG A 278 -13.25 -13.54 -36.90
C ARG A 278 -14.45 -14.00 -37.74
N LYS A 279 -14.24 -14.38 -39.00
CA LYS A 279 -15.29 -14.91 -39.91
C LYS A 279 -15.88 -16.25 -39.47
N ASP A 280 -15.19 -17.00 -38.63
CA ASP A 280 -15.55 -18.31 -38.12
C ASP A 280 -16.18 -18.25 -36.72
N TYR A 281 -16.31 -17.07 -36.14
CA TYR A 281 -16.96 -16.89 -34.86
C TYR A 281 -18.44 -17.21 -34.95
N LYS A 282 -18.94 -17.87 -33.90
CA LYS A 282 -20.38 -18.18 -33.80
C LYS A 282 -21.16 -17.00 -33.25
N GLU A 283 -22.35 -16.73 -33.80
CA GLU A 283 -23.23 -15.76 -33.18
C GLU A 283 -23.65 -16.21 -31.77
N LEU A 284 -23.68 -15.24 -30.86
CA LEU A 284 -24.23 -15.43 -29.53
C LEU A 284 -25.75 -15.71 -29.62
N PRO A 285 -26.30 -16.56 -28.73
CA PRO A 285 -27.75 -16.76 -28.64
C PRO A 285 -28.51 -15.47 -28.36
N GLN A 286 -27.88 -14.50 -27.76
CA GLN A 286 -28.41 -13.19 -27.39
C GLN A 286 -27.43 -12.12 -27.81
N LYS A 287 -27.89 -11.14 -28.57
CA LYS A 287 -27.10 -9.97 -28.97
C LYS A 287 -27.19 -8.88 -27.90
N ASN A 288 -26.07 -8.29 -27.54
CA ASN A 288 -26.01 -7.31 -26.49
C ASN A 288 -25.35 -6.02 -27.00
N ILE A 289 -25.61 -4.92 -26.31
CA ILE A 289 -24.92 -3.64 -26.48
C ILE A 289 -24.09 -3.35 -25.26
N ASP A 290 -22.84 -3.00 -25.50
CA ASP A 290 -21.89 -2.44 -24.55
C ASP A 290 -21.39 -1.11 -25.10
N THR A 291 -21.48 -0.04 -24.33
CA THR A 291 -20.95 1.24 -24.77
C THR A 291 -20.05 1.86 -23.73
N GLY A 292 -19.03 2.61 -24.19
CA GLY A 292 -18.10 3.33 -23.33
C GLY A 292 -17.81 4.72 -23.84
N MET A 293 -18.25 5.72 -23.08
CA MET A 293 -17.95 7.13 -23.33
C MET A 293 -17.13 7.69 -22.17
N GLY A 294 -15.91 8.21 -22.47
CA GLY A 294 -15.07 8.83 -21.45
C GLY A 294 -15.64 10.17 -20.97
N LEU A 295 -16.02 10.26 -19.70
CA LEU A 295 -16.55 11.51 -19.14
C LEU A 295 -15.53 12.65 -19.29
N GLU A 296 -14.28 12.41 -18.95
CA GLU A 296 -13.22 13.42 -18.99
C GLU A 296 -12.99 13.98 -20.41
N ARG A 297 -13.05 13.12 -21.44
CA ARG A 297 -12.96 13.53 -22.85
C ARG A 297 -14.16 14.40 -23.25
N LEU A 298 -15.37 13.94 -22.93
CA LEU A 298 -16.59 14.71 -23.25
C LEU A 298 -16.60 16.07 -22.55
N VAL A 299 -16.19 16.11 -21.26
CA VAL A 299 -16.10 17.36 -20.48
C VAL A 299 -15.10 18.33 -21.12
N ALA A 300 -13.94 17.84 -21.54
CA ALA A 300 -12.93 18.67 -22.20
C ALA A 300 -13.46 19.30 -23.49
N LEU A 301 -14.16 18.53 -24.31
CA LEU A 301 -14.76 19.04 -25.55
C LEU A 301 -15.88 20.06 -25.28
N VAL A 302 -16.76 19.81 -24.30
CA VAL A 302 -17.86 20.71 -23.93
C VAL A 302 -17.34 22.00 -23.31
N GLN A 303 -16.29 21.94 -22.49
CA GLN A 303 -15.72 23.12 -21.84
C GLN A 303 -14.66 23.83 -22.70
N GLY A 304 -14.32 23.29 -23.88
CA GLY A 304 -13.31 23.87 -24.76
C GLY A 304 -11.89 23.80 -24.20
N GLY A 305 -11.61 22.80 -23.38
CA GLY A 305 -10.29 22.58 -22.78
C GLY A 305 -9.24 22.19 -23.83
N GLU A 306 -8.02 22.69 -23.69
CA GLU A 306 -6.88 22.27 -24.53
C GLU A 306 -6.61 20.77 -24.35
N THR A 307 -6.74 20.29 -23.12
CA THR A 307 -6.62 18.88 -22.75
C THR A 307 -7.70 18.53 -21.72
N ASN A 308 -7.88 17.24 -21.42
CA ASN A 308 -8.77 16.79 -20.35
C ASN A 308 -8.41 17.43 -18.99
N PHE A 309 -7.13 17.77 -18.79
CA PHE A 309 -6.64 18.38 -17.55
C PHE A 309 -7.06 19.86 -17.39
N ASP A 310 -7.53 20.50 -18.46
CA ASP A 310 -7.95 21.90 -18.47
C ASP A 310 -9.46 22.05 -18.21
N THR A 311 -10.02 21.16 -17.38
CA THR A 311 -11.44 21.07 -17.04
C THR A 311 -11.70 21.24 -15.56
N ASP A 312 -12.97 21.40 -15.17
CA ASP A 312 -13.42 21.48 -13.78
C ASP A 312 -13.16 20.18 -12.99
N LEU A 313 -12.87 19.08 -13.65
CA LEU A 313 -12.49 17.81 -13.01
C LEU A 313 -11.05 17.78 -12.52
N PHE A 314 -10.15 18.63 -13.06
CA PHE A 314 -8.72 18.59 -12.76
C PHE A 314 -8.15 19.93 -12.29
N LEU A 315 -8.60 21.04 -12.87
CA LEU A 315 -8.05 22.37 -12.55
C LEU A 315 -8.10 22.73 -11.07
N PRO A 316 -9.14 22.36 -10.27
CA PRO A 316 -9.10 22.63 -8.85
C PRO A 316 -7.93 21.95 -8.12
N ILE A 317 -7.54 20.74 -8.56
CA ILE A 317 -6.39 20.01 -8.00
C ILE A 317 -5.08 20.66 -8.43
N VAL A 318 -4.98 21.05 -9.71
CA VAL A 318 -3.84 21.79 -10.26
C VAL A 318 -3.60 23.07 -9.48
N HIS A 319 -4.63 23.88 -9.28
CA HIS A 319 -4.53 25.15 -8.55
C HIS A 319 -4.25 24.95 -7.04
N ALA A 320 -4.80 23.89 -6.45
CA ALA A 320 -4.47 23.51 -5.08
C ALA A 320 -2.98 23.13 -4.96
N THR A 321 -2.43 22.45 -5.98
CA THR A 321 -1.01 22.11 -6.02
C THR A 321 -0.12 23.37 -6.17
N GLU A 322 -0.53 24.37 -6.96
CA GLU A 322 0.18 25.64 -7.11
C GLU A 322 0.39 26.40 -5.78
N ALA A 323 -0.44 26.11 -4.77
CA ALA A 323 -0.30 26.71 -3.45
C ALA A 323 0.93 26.21 -2.67
N TYR A 324 1.54 25.13 -3.09
CA TYR A 324 2.69 24.50 -2.43
C TYR A 324 4.00 24.70 -3.17
N THR A 325 4.01 25.46 -4.28
CA THR A 325 5.18 25.70 -5.12
C THR A 325 5.15 27.09 -5.75
N ASP A 326 6.32 27.58 -6.15
CA ASP A 326 6.43 28.78 -6.97
C ASP A 326 6.20 28.51 -8.46
N ALA A 327 6.21 27.24 -8.89
CA ALA A 327 5.89 26.83 -10.26
C ALA A 327 4.43 27.13 -10.61
N ARG A 328 4.14 27.37 -11.89
CA ARG A 328 2.78 27.62 -12.37
C ARG A 328 2.42 26.65 -13.48
N TYR A 329 1.17 26.24 -13.52
CA TYR A 329 0.64 25.37 -14.57
C TYR A 329 0.69 26.01 -15.96
N ALA A 330 0.58 27.34 -16.02
CA ALA A 330 0.74 28.10 -17.26
C ALA A 330 2.12 27.93 -17.93
N ASP A 331 3.14 27.59 -17.16
CA ASP A 331 4.49 27.40 -17.68
C ASP A 331 4.62 26.02 -18.33
N ALA A 332 4.90 25.97 -19.63
CA ALA A 332 4.94 24.76 -20.44
C ALA A 332 5.82 23.63 -19.83
N GLN A 333 6.97 24.02 -19.25
CA GLN A 333 7.90 23.08 -18.61
C GLN A 333 7.34 22.38 -17.36
N HIS A 334 6.30 22.95 -16.73
CA HIS A 334 5.72 22.42 -15.50
C HIS A 334 4.38 21.71 -15.72
N LYS A 335 3.71 21.94 -16.88
CA LYS A 335 2.37 21.37 -17.17
C LYS A 335 2.27 19.87 -16.89
N MET A 336 3.25 19.09 -17.37
CA MET A 336 3.26 17.65 -17.17
C MET A 336 3.25 17.25 -15.70
N ALA A 337 4.03 17.91 -14.86
CA ALA A 337 4.10 17.58 -13.44
C ALA A 337 2.78 17.82 -12.72
N PHE A 338 2.12 18.96 -12.99
CA PHE A 338 0.79 19.25 -12.43
C PHE A 338 -0.26 18.26 -12.88
N ARG A 339 -0.25 17.87 -14.17
CA ARG A 339 -1.19 16.90 -14.75
C ARG A 339 -1.05 15.52 -14.11
N VAL A 340 0.19 15.04 -13.97
CA VAL A 340 0.48 13.75 -13.30
C VAL A 340 0.00 13.77 -11.85
N ILE A 341 0.27 14.84 -11.11
CA ILE A 341 -0.17 14.97 -9.72
C ILE A 341 -1.70 14.94 -9.63
N ALA A 342 -2.39 15.70 -10.50
CA ALA A 342 -3.84 15.79 -10.50
C ALA A 342 -4.51 14.46 -10.86
N ASP A 343 -4.01 13.75 -11.87
CA ASP A 343 -4.50 12.43 -12.25
C ASP A 343 -4.29 11.41 -11.14
N HIS A 344 -3.06 11.32 -10.66
CA HIS A 344 -2.68 10.25 -9.74
C HIS A 344 -3.32 10.39 -8.36
N ILE A 345 -3.54 11.61 -7.87
CA ILE A 345 -4.25 11.77 -6.59
C ILE A 345 -5.73 11.40 -6.70
N ARG A 346 -6.38 11.61 -7.87
CA ARG A 346 -7.74 11.10 -8.11
C ARG A 346 -7.74 9.58 -8.03
N THR A 347 -6.84 8.93 -8.73
CA THR A 347 -6.69 7.46 -8.74
C THR A 347 -6.50 6.90 -7.34
N VAL A 348 -5.54 7.44 -6.61
CA VAL A 348 -5.21 6.98 -5.25
C VAL A 348 -6.38 7.19 -4.30
N SER A 349 -7.02 8.36 -4.35
CA SER A 349 -8.14 8.68 -3.47
C SER A 349 -9.33 7.74 -3.67
N PHE A 350 -9.72 7.48 -4.92
CA PHE A 350 -10.83 6.58 -5.22
C PHE A 350 -10.51 5.11 -4.96
N ALA A 351 -9.31 4.66 -5.30
CA ALA A 351 -8.91 3.28 -5.01
C ALA A 351 -8.90 2.98 -3.50
N LEU A 352 -8.38 3.90 -2.67
CA LEU A 352 -8.41 3.78 -1.21
C LEU A 352 -9.83 3.89 -0.65
N ALA A 353 -10.67 4.77 -1.20
CA ALA A 353 -12.08 4.88 -0.82
C ALA A 353 -12.85 3.58 -1.07
N ASP A 354 -12.51 2.88 -2.14
CA ASP A 354 -13.11 1.59 -2.52
C ASP A 354 -12.47 0.38 -1.81
N GLY A 355 -11.53 0.62 -0.87
CA GLY A 355 -10.99 -0.41 0.02
C GLY A 355 -9.67 -1.03 -0.44
N ALA A 356 -9.05 -0.53 -1.51
CA ALA A 356 -7.68 -0.92 -1.85
C ALA A 356 -6.68 -0.43 -0.79
N LEU A 357 -5.56 -1.12 -0.67
CA LEU A 357 -4.48 -0.76 0.25
C LEU A 357 -3.14 -0.78 -0.47
N PHE A 358 -2.20 0.01 0.01
CA PHE A 358 -0.82 -0.07 -0.48
C PHE A 358 -0.18 -1.39 -0.06
N SER A 359 0.39 -2.13 -1.00
CA SER A 359 1.10 -3.38 -0.74
C SER A 359 2.34 -3.51 -1.64
N ASN A 360 3.09 -4.59 -1.49
CA ASN A 360 4.26 -4.89 -2.32
C ASN A 360 3.90 -5.71 -3.57
N GLU A 361 2.68 -6.21 -3.67
CA GLU A 361 2.23 -7.10 -4.74
C GLU A 361 0.83 -6.71 -5.22
N GLY A 362 0.46 -7.18 -6.40
CA GLY A 362 -0.88 -7.04 -6.96
C GLY A 362 -1.34 -5.59 -7.08
N ARG A 363 -2.63 -5.36 -6.83
CA ARG A 363 -3.28 -4.04 -6.98
C ARG A 363 -2.68 -2.97 -6.07
N GLY A 364 -2.26 -3.34 -4.86
CA GLY A 364 -1.67 -2.39 -3.92
C GLY A 364 -0.28 -1.92 -4.35
N TYR A 365 0.49 -2.75 -5.04
CA TYR A 365 1.75 -2.34 -5.67
C TYR A 365 1.50 -1.32 -6.79
N VAL A 366 0.52 -1.58 -7.65
CA VAL A 366 0.15 -0.63 -8.72
C VAL A 366 -0.27 0.72 -8.12
N LEU A 367 -1.09 0.71 -7.07
CA LEU A 367 -1.52 1.93 -6.39
C LEU A 367 -0.35 2.69 -5.77
N ARG A 368 0.60 1.97 -5.17
CA ARG A 368 1.84 2.53 -4.63
C ARG A 368 2.69 3.16 -5.73
N ARG A 369 2.83 2.50 -6.89
CA ARG A 369 3.54 3.02 -8.06
C ARG A 369 2.94 4.35 -8.53
N VAL A 370 1.61 4.43 -8.63
CA VAL A 370 0.89 5.67 -9.01
C VAL A 370 1.21 6.81 -8.04
N LEU A 371 1.08 6.58 -6.73
CA LEU A 371 1.39 7.61 -5.73
C LEU A 371 2.86 8.05 -5.79
N ARG A 372 3.79 7.11 -5.86
CA ARG A 372 5.23 7.39 -5.88
C ARG A 372 5.64 8.17 -7.13
N ARG A 373 5.00 7.90 -8.28
CA ARG A 373 5.19 8.69 -9.49
C ARG A 373 4.75 10.14 -9.29
N ALA A 374 3.59 10.37 -8.68
CA ALA A 374 3.13 11.72 -8.36
C ALA A 374 4.09 12.46 -7.41
N VAL A 375 4.58 11.79 -6.35
CA VAL A 375 5.55 12.37 -5.41
C VAL A 375 6.86 12.77 -6.10
N ARG A 376 7.32 11.97 -7.07
CA ARG A 376 8.49 12.35 -7.90
C ARG A 376 8.22 13.63 -8.71
N PHE A 377 7.05 13.74 -9.32
CA PHE A 377 6.70 14.95 -10.07
C PHE A 377 6.50 16.16 -9.15
N ALA A 378 6.05 15.97 -7.92
CA ALA A 378 6.01 17.01 -6.90
C ALA A 378 7.43 17.54 -6.57
N LYS A 379 8.41 16.64 -6.47
CA LYS A 379 9.81 17.02 -6.30
C LYS A 379 10.34 17.86 -7.49
N LYS A 380 9.93 17.54 -8.74
CA LYS A 380 10.25 18.36 -9.92
C LYS A 380 9.66 19.79 -9.84
N LEU A 381 8.57 19.96 -9.11
CA LEU A 381 7.97 21.27 -8.79
C LEU A 381 8.58 21.92 -7.53
N ASN A 382 9.66 21.38 -6.97
CA ASN A 382 10.30 21.83 -5.73
C ASN A 382 9.39 21.80 -4.49
N ILE A 383 8.34 21.00 -4.50
CA ILE A 383 7.48 20.78 -3.33
C ILE A 383 8.25 19.93 -2.31
N GLN A 384 8.33 20.42 -1.06
CA GLN A 384 9.08 19.77 0.00
C GLN A 384 8.15 19.02 0.95
N GLY A 385 8.57 17.80 1.32
CA GLY A 385 7.85 16.95 2.25
C GLY A 385 6.52 16.42 1.71
N ALA A 386 5.74 15.75 2.57
CA ALA A 386 4.47 15.18 2.20
C ALA A 386 3.41 16.28 2.01
N PHE A 387 2.71 16.27 0.87
CA PHE A 387 1.64 17.22 0.56
C PHE A 387 0.45 16.58 -0.18
N MET A 388 0.64 15.44 -0.86
CA MET A 388 -0.40 14.78 -1.67
C MET A 388 -1.68 14.54 -0.85
N TYR A 389 -1.54 14.17 0.42
CA TYR A 389 -2.67 13.94 1.32
C TYR A 389 -3.58 15.16 1.49
N LYS A 390 -3.06 16.38 1.29
CA LYS A 390 -3.82 17.62 1.38
C LYS A 390 -4.71 17.85 0.16
N LEU A 391 -4.45 17.15 -0.94
CA LEU A 391 -5.26 17.20 -2.15
C LEU A 391 -6.46 16.25 -2.10
N VAL A 392 -6.49 15.28 -1.18
CA VAL A 392 -7.60 14.32 -1.02
C VAL A 392 -8.96 15.01 -0.80
N PRO A 393 -9.09 16.02 0.09
CA PRO A 393 -10.34 16.77 0.23
C PRO A 393 -10.74 17.52 -1.04
N VAL A 394 -9.77 17.99 -1.85
CA VAL A 394 -10.06 18.67 -3.12
C VAL A 394 -10.66 17.71 -4.14
N VAL A 395 -10.14 16.47 -4.22
CA VAL A 395 -10.72 15.40 -5.04
C VAL A 395 -12.16 15.13 -4.64
N TYR A 396 -12.41 15.01 -3.33
CA TYR A 396 -13.77 14.82 -2.82
C TYR A 396 -14.69 15.99 -3.20
N ASP A 397 -14.27 17.24 -3.00
CA ASP A 397 -15.07 18.41 -3.32
C ASP A 397 -15.52 18.48 -4.79
N ILE A 398 -14.70 17.99 -5.72
CA ILE A 398 -15.04 17.88 -7.15
C ILE A 398 -16.09 16.80 -7.38
N MET A 399 -16.05 15.70 -6.61
CA MET A 399 -16.75 14.45 -6.93
C MET A 399 -17.91 14.14 -5.97
N LYS A 400 -18.10 14.91 -4.90
CA LYS A 400 -19.03 14.63 -3.78
C LYS A 400 -20.50 14.50 -4.18
N ASP A 401 -20.92 15.21 -5.23
CA ASP A 401 -22.32 15.16 -5.69
C ASP A 401 -22.71 13.76 -6.16
N PHE A 402 -21.75 12.99 -6.65
CA PHE A 402 -22.00 11.64 -7.17
C PHE A 402 -21.42 10.54 -6.28
N TYR A 403 -20.34 10.82 -5.53
CA TYR A 403 -19.66 9.88 -4.65
C TYR A 403 -19.61 10.35 -3.18
N PRO A 404 -20.76 10.60 -2.54
CA PRO A 404 -20.82 11.12 -1.17
C PRO A 404 -20.20 10.17 -0.13
N TYR A 405 -20.12 8.86 -0.43
CA TYR A 405 -19.57 7.83 0.47
C TYR A 405 -18.09 8.07 0.83
N MET A 406 -17.38 8.89 0.07
CA MET A 406 -15.98 9.22 0.37
C MET A 406 -15.85 10.12 1.61
N GLU A 407 -16.88 10.86 2.00
CA GLU A 407 -16.83 11.83 3.11
C GLU A 407 -16.36 11.19 4.42
N GLU A 408 -16.96 10.07 4.79
CA GLU A 408 -16.63 9.33 6.01
C GLU A 408 -15.22 8.75 6.03
N LYS A 409 -14.58 8.65 4.86
CA LYS A 409 -13.26 8.04 4.67
C LYS A 409 -12.13 9.06 4.45
N LEU A 410 -12.43 10.36 4.36
CA LEU A 410 -11.44 11.39 3.99
C LEU A 410 -10.22 11.40 4.89
N ASP A 411 -10.43 11.44 6.21
CA ASP A 411 -9.33 11.42 7.17
C ASP A 411 -8.48 10.14 7.08
N TYR A 412 -9.13 9.02 6.86
CA TYR A 412 -8.45 7.74 6.68
C TYR A 412 -7.60 7.72 5.43
N ILE A 413 -8.17 8.12 4.28
CA ILE A 413 -7.47 8.21 3.00
C ILE A 413 -6.27 9.15 3.12
N ALA A 414 -6.48 10.35 3.68
CA ALA A 414 -5.42 11.33 3.85
C ALA A 414 -4.26 10.80 4.71
N ARG A 415 -4.55 10.08 5.80
CA ARG A 415 -3.50 9.46 6.64
C ARG A 415 -2.74 8.36 5.91
N LEU A 416 -3.41 7.50 5.14
CA LEU A 416 -2.76 6.47 4.33
C LEU A 416 -1.82 7.08 3.29
N VAL A 417 -2.30 8.09 2.55
CA VAL A 417 -1.51 8.80 1.54
C VAL A 417 -0.30 9.45 2.20
N LYS A 418 -0.50 10.17 3.33
CA LYS A 418 0.59 10.81 4.06
C LYS A 418 1.65 9.82 4.52
N ALA A 419 1.23 8.71 5.13
CA ALA A 419 2.16 7.70 5.65
C ALA A 419 2.99 7.03 4.54
N GLU A 420 2.39 6.70 3.38
CA GLU A 420 3.11 6.14 2.25
C GLU A 420 4.03 7.18 1.59
N GLU A 421 3.58 8.43 1.48
CA GLU A 421 4.37 9.53 0.94
C GLU A 421 5.59 9.84 1.80
N GLU A 422 5.44 9.95 3.14
CA GLU A 422 6.54 10.16 4.07
C GLU A 422 7.56 9.01 4.03
N ARG A 423 7.08 7.76 3.96
CA ARG A 423 7.94 6.58 3.80
C ARG A 423 8.72 6.64 2.49
N PHE A 424 8.08 7.04 1.40
CA PHE A 424 8.76 7.13 0.12
C PHE A 424 9.77 8.28 0.10
N HIS A 425 9.48 9.43 0.71
CA HIS A 425 10.45 10.53 0.85
C HIS A 425 11.73 10.09 1.58
N ALA A 426 11.60 9.25 2.61
CA ALA A 426 12.75 8.72 3.34
C ALA A 426 13.66 7.85 2.47
N THR A 427 13.12 7.12 1.50
CA THR A 427 13.86 6.21 0.62
C THR A 427 14.22 6.80 -0.74
N LEU A 428 13.42 7.77 -1.22
CA LEU A 428 13.58 8.37 -2.55
C LEU A 428 14.96 9.04 -2.73
N ALA A 429 15.41 9.79 -1.74
CA ALA A 429 16.68 10.52 -1.83
C ALA A 429 17.89 9.57 -1.95
N ASP A 430 17.86 8.46 -1.23
CA ASP A 430 18.94 7.47 -1.25
C ASP A 430 18.88 6.63 -2.54
N GLY A 431 17.69 6.22 -2.98
CA GLY A 431 17.52 5.49 -4.24
C GLY A 431 17.94 6.31 -5.47
N GLU A 432 17.48 7.56 -5.55
CA GLU A 432 17.83 8.46 -6.65
C GLU A 432 19.34 8.79 -6.67
N ARG A 433 19.94 9.03 -5.51
CA ARG A 433 21.39 9.26 -5.41
C ARG A 433 22.19 8.05 -5.90
N LEU A 434 21.78 6.83 -5.52
CA LEU A 434 22.42 5.61 -5.99
C LEU A 434 22.25 5.44 -7.50
N LEU A 435 21.04 5.67 -8.02
CA LEU A 435 20.77 5.59 -9.46
C LEU A 435 21.64 6.56 -10.25
N LEU A 436 21.71 7.82 -9.82
CA LEU A 436 22.57 8.85 -10.47
C LEU A 436 24.06 8.48 -10.42
N GLN A 437 24.52 7.90 -9.30
CA GLN A 437 25.90 7.41 -9.18
C GLN A 437 26.16 6.27 -10.18
N VAL A 438 25.26 5.31 -10.29
CA VAL A 438 25.38 4.20 -11.24
C VAL A 438 25.35 4.71 -12.68
N MET A 439 24.50 5.68 -13.00
CA MET A 439 24.44 6.29 -14.32
C MET A 439 25.78 6.97 -14.67
N GLU A 440 26.40 7.66 -13.71
CA GLU A 440 27.72 8.26 -13.90
C GLU A 440 28.80 7.20 -14.15
N GLU A 441 28.77 6.08 -13.38
CA GLU A 441 29.69 4.95 -13.55
C GLU A 441 29.51 4.20 -14.88
N LYS A 442 28.26 4.19 -15.40
CA LYS A 442 27.88 3.49 -16.65
C LYS A 442 27.77 4.41 -17.87
N LYS A 443 28.42 5.57 -17.86
CA LYS A 443 28.36 6.58 -18.95
C LYS A 443 28.66 6.02 -20.34
N GLU A 444 29.55 5.03 -20.43
CA GLU A 444 29.96 4.44 -21.71
C GLU A 444 28.94 3.44 -22.23
N SER A 445 28.45 2.53 -21.38
CA SER A 445 27.50 1.50 -21.78
C SER A 445 26.07 2.02 -21.88
N ARG A 446 25.71 3.03 -21.08
CA ARG A 446 24.35 3.56 -20.90
C ARG A 446 23.29 2.48 -20.57
N VAL A 447 23.74 1.39 -19.94
CA VAL A 447 22.87 0.29 -19.50
C VAL A 447 22.99 0.11 -17.99
N ILE A 448 21.87 0.15 -17.30
CA ILE A 448 21.77 -0.18 -15.87
C ILE A 448 21.49 -1.67 -15.78
N ASP A 449 22.37 -2.41 -15.14
CA ASP A 449 22.24 -3.85 -14.99
C ASP A 449 21.09 -4.26 -14.05
N GLY A 450 20.51 -5.45 -14.30
CA GLY A 450 19.34 -5.96 -13.57
C GLY A 450 19.58 -6.11 -12.07
N LYS A 451 20.78 -6.46 -11.65
CA LYS A 451 21.15 -6.57 -10.22
C LYS A 451 21.10 -5.23 -9.50
N THR A 452 21.55 -4.16 -10.16
CA THR A 452 21.46 -2.80 -9.64
C THR A 452 20.02 -2.33 -9.57
N ALA A 453 19.22 -2.58 -10.61
CA ALA A 453 17.80 -2.27 -10.63
C ALA A 453 17.05 -3.04 -9.53
N PHE A 454 17.39 -4.32 -9.33
CA PHE A 454 16.83 -5.13 -8.24
C PHE A 454 17.23 -4.60 -6.85
N LYS A 455 18.46 -4.18 -6.66
CA LYS A 455 18.90 -3.57 -5.38
C LYS A 455 18.13 -2.27 -5.07
N LEU A 456 17.87 -1.43 -6.07
CA LEU A 456 17.03 -0.24 -5.92
C LEU A 456 15.61 -0.63 -5.49
N TYR A 457 15.04 -1.67 -6.09
CA TYR A 457 13.71 -2.17 -5.75
C TYR A 457 13.64 -2.78 -4.34
N ASP A 458 14.49 -3.77 -4.07
CA ASP A 458 14.44 -4.59 -2.85
C ASP A 458 14.88 -3.83 -1.59
N THR A 459 15.98 -3.09 -1.69
CA THR A 459 16.61 -2.41 -0.53
C THR A 459 16.05 -1.01 -0.30
N TYR A 460 15.82 -0.26 -1.37
CA TYR A 460 15.38 1.14 -1.29
C TYR A 460 13.89 1.32 -1.57
N GLY A 461 13.17 0.25 -1.92
CA GLY A 461 11.76 0.33 -2.27
C GLY A 461 11.49 1.22 -3.50
N PHE A 462 12.47 1.32 -4.41
CA PHE A 462 12.44 2.16 -5.59
C PHE A 462 11.88 1.34 -6.76
N PRO A 463 10.65 1.60 -7.24
CA PRO A 463 10.03 0.76 -8.26
C PRO A 463 10.88 0.65 -9.54
N LEU A 464 10.88 -0.53 -10.17
CA LEU A 464 11.61 -0.77 -11.42
C LEU A 464 11.22 0.24 -12.50
N GLU A 465 9.93 0.50 -12.64
CA GLU A 465 9.39 1.40 -13.66
C GLU A 465 9.86 2.84 -13.42
N LEU A 466 10.01 3.24 -12.17
CA LEU A 466 10.57 4.55 -11.83
C LEU A 466 12.06 4.62 -12.16
N THR A 467 12.79 3.52 -11.96
CA THR A 467 14.19 3.38 -12.39
C THR A 467 14.29 3.50 -13.91
N VAL A 468 13.40 2.82 -14.65
CA VAL A 468 13.33 2.88 -16.11
C VAL A 468 13.02 4.30 -16.60
N GLU A 469 11.98 4.93 -16.05
CA GLU A 469 11.58 6.30 -16.43
C GLU A 469 12.70 7.32 -16.23
N ILE A 470 13.44 7.25 -15.12
CA ILE A 470 14.58 8.15 -14.85
C ILE A 470 15.76 7.86 -15.78
N ALA A 471 16.02 6.58 -16.02
CA ALA A 471 17.08 6.13 -16.90
C ALA A 471 16.83 6.61 -18.34
N GLU A 472 15.64 6.39 -18.86
CA GLU A 472 15.23 6.79 -20.21
C GLU A 472 15.24 8.32 -20.40
N GLU A 473 14.78 9.11 -19.42
CA GLU A 473 14.89 10.58 -19.43
C GLU A 473 16.33 11.07 -19.63
N SER A 474 17.30 10.26 -19.20
CA SER A 474 18.73 10.57 -19.29
C SER A 474 19.44 9.82 -20.42
N GLY A 475 18.70 9.07 -21.26
CA GLY A 475 19.21 8.32 -22.40
C GLY A 475 19.94 7.02 -22.03
N TYR A 476 19.53 6.39 -20.91
CA TYR A 476 19.98 5.06 -20.46
C TYR A 476 18.86 4.05 -20.66
N THR A 477 19.25 2.77 -20.73
CA THR A 477 18.33 1.61 -20.71
C THR A 477 18.53 0.79 -19.44
N VAL A 478 17.53 -0.01 -19.07
CA VAL A 478 17.56 -0.88 -17.90
C VAL A 478 17.41 -2.34 -18.36
N ASP A 479 18.26 -3.21 -17.85
CA ASP A 479 18.21 -4.66 -18.07
C ASP A 479 17.05 -5.27 -17.25
N LYS A 480 15.88 -5.36 -17.89
CA LYS A 480 14.66 -5.90 -17.25
C LYS A 480 14.75 -7.40 -17.07
N ASP A 481 15.34 -8.14 -18.01
CA ASP A 481 15.48 -9.59 -17.91
C ASP A 481 16.39 -9.99 -16.74
N GLY A 482 17.49 -9.25 -16.54
CA GLY A 482 18.36 -9.41 -15.38
C GLY A 482 17.68 -9.07 -14.06
N PHE A 483 16.79 -8.07 -14.04
CA PHE A 483 15.98 -7.76 -12.86
C PHE A 483 15.01 -8.91 -12.54
N ASP A 484 14.31 -9.45 -13.52
CA ASP A 484 13.35 -10.54 -13.35
C ASP A 484 14.03 -11.83 -12.86
N ALA A 485 15.26 -12.10 -13.31
CA ALA A 485 16.07 -13.21 -12.81
C ALA A 485 16.40 -13.06 -11.31
N GLU A 486 16.79 -11.86 -10.86
CA GLU A 486 17.06 -11.58 -9.43
C GLU A 486 15.77 -11.68 -8.58
N MET A 487 14.64 -11.20 -9.11
CA MET A 487 13.31 -11.34 -8.48
C MET A 487 12.91 -12.80 -8.29
N GLN A 488 13.16 -13.64 -9.31
CA GLN A 488 12.89 -15.06 -9.24
C GLN A 488 13.74 -15.74 -8.16
N GLN A 489 15.04 -15.42 -8.10
CA GLN A 489 15.93 -15.93 -7.05
C GLN A 489 15.50 -15.52 -5.64
N GLN A 490 14.99 -14.29 -5.47
CA GLN A 490 14.46 -13.86 -4.19
C GLN A 490 13.24 -14.68 -3.79
N ARG A 491 12.29 -14.90 -4.73
CA ARG A 491 11.10 -15.72 -4.49
C ARG A 491 11.46 -17.15 -4.11
N GLU A 492 12.45 -17.74 -4.76
CA GLU A 492 12.95 -19.09 -4.44
C GLU A 492 13.59 -19.14 -3.05
N ARG A 493 14.43 -18.14 -2.72
CA ARG A 493 15.01 -18.02 -1.37
C ARG A 493 13.94 -17.83 -0.29
N ALA A 494 12.92 -17.04 -0.57
CA ALA A 494 11.79 -16.84 0.36
C ALA A 494 10.95 -18.11 0.51
N ARG A 495 10.77 -18.91 -0.54
CA ARG A 495 10.13 -20.25 -0.47
C ARG A 495 10.96 -21.22 0.34
N ALA A 496 12.26 -21.31 0.08
CA ALA A 496 13.17 -22.19 0.80
C ALA A 496 13.29 -21.81 2.31
N ALA A 497 13.21 -20.51 2.63
CA ALA A 497 13.27 -20.05 4.02
C ALA A 497 11.96 -20.29 4.82
N ARG A 498 10.84 -20.56 4.13
CA ARG A 498 9.57 -20.90 4.79
C ARG A 498 9.51 -22.35 5.25
N GLY A 499 10.51 -23.18 4.92
CA GLY A 499 10.50 -24.62 5.13
C GLY A 499 9.46 -25.29 4.22
N ASP A 500 9.57 -26.59 4.02
CA ASP A 500 8.60 -27.41 3.28
C ASP A 500 7.27 -27.56 4.07
N ALA A 501 6.62 -26.44 4.37
CA ALA A 501 5.19 -26.47 4.53
C ALA A 501 4.65 -26.68 3.12
N GLU A 502 4.33 -27.90 2.77
CA GLU A 502 3.66 -28.30 1.54
C GLU A 502 2.38 -27.48 1.37
N SER A 503 2.49 -26.30 0.76
CA SER A 503 1.34 -25.47 0.43
C SER A 503 0.66 -25.87 -0.87
N MET A 504 1.11 -26.96 -1.49
CA MET A 504 0.42 -27.76 -2.50
C MET A 504 0.82 -29.19 -2.20
N GLY A 505 0.02 -29.90 -1.43
CA GLY A 505 0.02 -31.34 -1.42
C GLY A 505 0.00 -31.81 -2.87
N SER A 506 0.86 -32.77 -3.22
CA SER A 506 0.89 -33.36 -4.57
C SER A 506 -0.55 -33.56 -5.00
N GLN A 507 -0.94 -33.04 -6.15
CA GLN A 507 -2.27 -33.28 -6.72
C GLN A 507 -2.39 -34.78 -6.99
N SER A 508 -2.83 -35.52 -5.94
CA SER A 508 -3.12 -36.94 -6.10
C SER A 508 -4.34 -37.07 -7.00
N ILE A 509 -4.15 -37.77 -8.10
CA ILE A 509 -5.24 -38.08 -9.03
C ILE A 509 -6.38 -38.78 -8.29
N ASP A 510 -6.07 -39.73 -7.42
CA ASP A 510 -7.04 -40.51 -6.65
C ASP A 510 -7.88 -39.63 -5.70
N LEU A 511 -7.25 -38.62 -5.07
CA LEU A 511 -7.96 -37.64 -4.25
C LEU A 511 -8.85 -36.68 -5.08
N MET A 512 -8.37 -36.32 -6.30
CA MET A 512 -9.13 -35.48 -7.23
C MET A 512 -10.36 -36.21 -7.80
N GLU A 513 -10.27 -37.53 -8.00
CA GLU A 513 -11.36 -38.35 -8.49
C GLU A 513 -12.33 -38.80 -7.38
N PHE A 514 -11.96 -38.69 -6.09
CA PHE A 514 -12.77 -39.10 -4.98
C PHE A 514 -13.89 -38.08 -4.68
N THR A 515 -15.11 -38.40 -5.07
CA THR A 515 -16.27 -37.50 -4.97
C THR A 515 -17.29 -37.90 -3.90
N GLN A 516 -17.07 -39.02 -3.16
CA GLN A 516 -18.02 -39.44 -2.15
C GLN A 516 -18.08 -38.44 -0.98
N GLU A 517 -19.30 -38.06 -0.61
CA GLU A 517 -19.52 -37.05 0.42
C GLU A 517 -19.13 -37.56 1.82
N SER A 518 -18.65 -36.63 2.65
CA SER A 518 -18.35 -36.81 4.09
C SER A 518 -19.12 -35.76 4.88
N SER A 519 -19.85 -36.16 5.91
CA SER A 519 -20.67 -35.27 6.74
C SER A 519 -19.92 -34.84 7.98
N PHE A 520 -19.77 -33.52 8.21
CA PHE A 520 -19.18 -32.99 9.44
C PHE A 520 -20.26 -32.62 10.46
N ILE A 521 -20.20 -33.25 11.64
CA ILE A 521 -21.12 -33.00 12.76
C ILE A 521 -20.42 -32.45 14.01
N GLY A 522 -19.12 -32.15 13.89
CA GLY A 522 -18.25 -31.80 15.02
C GLY A 522 -18.45 -30.39 15.59
N TYR A 523 -19.44 -29.60 15.12
CA TYR A 523 -19.81 -28.36 15.78
C TYR A 523 -20.42 -28.59 17.17
N ASP A 524 -21.28 -29.60 17.29
CA ASP A 524 -22.07 -29.88 18.51
C ASP A 524 -21.70 -31.21 19.17
N VAL A 525 -21.07 -32.12 18.42
CA VAL A 525 -20.73 -33.48 18.84
C VAL A 525 -19.21 -33.66 18.80
N ARG A 526 -18.64 -34.26 19.82
CA ARG A 526 -17.19 -34.49 19.94
C ARG A 526 -16.78 -35.95 19.84
N HIS A 527 -17.76 -36.85 19.83
CA HIS A 527 -17.60 -38.28 19.72
C HIS A 527 -18.70 -38.86 18.83
N THR A 528 -18.36 -39.77 17.93
CA THR A 528 -19.35 -40.45 17.07
C THR A 528 -18.82 -41.78 16.56
N SER A 529 -19.75 -42.72 16.30
CA SER A 529 -19.45 -43.90 15.48
C SER A 529 -19.49 -43.50 14.00
N ALA A 530 -18.53 -43.93 13.23
CA ALA A 530 -18.39 -43.61 11.80
C ALA A 530 -17.89 -44.83 11.01
N LYS A 531 -18.01 -44.74 9.68
CA LYS A 531 -17.49 -45.76 8.78
C LYS A 531 -16.36 -45.22 7.94
N VAL A 532 -15.26 -45.93 7.78
CA VAL A 532 -14.18 -45.62 6.87
C VAL A 532 -14.66 -45.77 5.43
N ILE A 533 -14.68 -44.69 4.64
CA ILE A 533 -15.13 -44.73 3.23
C ILE A 533 -13.99 -44.68 2.23
N ALA A 534 -12.84 -44.13 2.61
CA ALA A 534 -11.62 -44.14 1.81
C ALA A 534 -10.38 -44.04 2.69
N LEU A 535 -9.30 -44.62 2.20
CA LEU A 535 -7.95 -44.52 2.77
C LEU A 535 -6.96 -44.13 1.68
N PHE A 536 -5.99 -43.31 2.03
CA PHE A 536 -4.93 -42.89 1.13
C PHE A 536 -3.57 -43.01 1.82
N GLN A 537 -2.56 -43.46 1.10
CA GLN A 537 -1.19 -43.48 1.54
C GLN A 537 -0.32 -42.83 0.48
N ASP A 538 0.44 -41.82 0.84
CA ASP A 538 1.18 -40.97 -0.10
C ASP A 538 0.32 -40.45 -1.26
N GLY A 539 -0.96 -40.15 -0.97
CA GLY A 539 -1.92 -39.65 -1.96
C GLY A 539 -2.52 -40.74 -2.86
N VAL A 540 -2.13 -42.00 -2.78
CA VAL A 540 -2.68 -43.11 -3.54
C VAL A 540 -3.77 -43.81 -2.72
N LYS A 541 -4.91 -44.11 -3.34
CA LYS A 541 -6.00 -44.80 -2.68
C LYS A 541 -5.63 -46.25 -2.37
N VAL A 542 -5.83 -46.67 -1.12
CA VAL A 542 -5.52 -48.04 -0.62
C VAL A 542 -6.72 -48.64 0.09
N ASP A 543 -6.70 -50.00 0.27
CA ASP A 543 -7.76 -50.70 0.98
C ASP A 543 -7.51 -50.81 2.48
N ALA A 544 -6.25 -50.63 2.91
CA ALA A 544 -5.85 -50.72 4.31
C ALA A 544 -4.60 -49.92 4.63
N ILE A 545 -4.49 -49.46 5.89
CA ILE A 545 -3.33 -48.74 6.45
C ILE A 545 -2.92 -49.38 7.76
N SER A 546 -1.61 -49.68 7.93
CA SER A 546 -1.04 -50.27 9.15
C SER A 546 0.01 -49.40 9.85
N ASP A 547 0.40 -48.26 9.27
CA ASP A 547 1.39 -47.32 9.83
C ASP A 547 0.81 -45.91 9.86
N GLU A 548 0.96 -45.13 8.80
CA GLU A 548 0.39 -43.78 8.68
C GLU A 548 -0.28 -43.57 7.31
N GLY A 549 -1.25 -42.66 7.26
CA GLY A 549 -1.97 -42.33 6.05
C GLY A 549 -3.16 -41.42 6.31
N ASP A 550 -3.94 -41.16 5.27
CA ASP A 550 -5.10 -40.27 5.33
C ASP A 550 -6.41 -41.06 5.25
N VAL A 551 -7.39 -40.69 6.03
CA VAL A 551 -8.70 -41.34 6.09
C VAL A 551 -9.84 -40.37 5.87
N VAL A 552 -10.84 -40.81 5.10
CA VAL A 552 -12.13 -40.12 4.96
C VAL A 552 -13.22 -41.02 5.59
N PHE A 553 -14.06 -40.41 6.42
CA PHE A 553 -15.21 -41.02 7.05
C PHE A 553 -16.52 -40.58 6.39
N ASP A 554 -17.55 -41.42 6.43
CA ASP A 554 -18.92 -41.05 6.03
C ASP A 554 -19.46 -39.91 6.91
N THR A 555 -19.15 -39.96 8.21
CA THR A 555 -19.46 -38.90 9.17
C THR A 555 -18.26 -38.66 10.06
N THR A 556 -17.90 -37.41 10.31
CA THR A 556 -16.76 -37.06 11.16
C THR A 556 -17.06 -35.97 12.15
N VAL A 557 -16.36 -36.00 13.28
CA VAL A 557 -16.34 -34.96 14.32
C VAL A 557 -15.11 -34.08 14.25
N PHE A 558 -14.14 -34.43 13.38
CA PHE A 558 -12.90 -33.68 13.22
C PHE A 558 -13.08 -32.49 12.27
N TYR A 559 -12.86 -31.30 12.78
CA TYR A 559 -12.87 -30.08 11.99
C TYR A 559 -11.67 -30.05 11.04
N ALA A 560 -11.90 -29.83 9.77
CA ALA A 560 -10.83 -29.66 8.79
C ALA A 560 -10.34 -28.22 8.77
N GLU A 561 -9.02 -28.02 8.72
CA GLU A 561 -8.38 -26.69 8.66
C GLU A 561 -9.07 -25.77 7.64
N SER A 562 -9.53 -24.66 8.12
CA SER A 562 -10.24 -23.65 7.31
C SER A 562 -10.36 -22.32 8.04
N GLY A 563 -10.37 -21.20 7.28
CA GLY A 563 -10.60 -19.87 7.85
C GLY A 563 -9.54 -19.45 8.89
N GLY A 564 -8.33 -20.03 8.82
CA GLY A 564 -7.24 -19.78 9.77
C GLY A 564 -7.32 -20.57 11.08
N GLN A 565 -8.36 -21.40 11.29
CA GLN A 565 -8.40 -22.34 12.40
C GLN A 565 -7.73 -23.65 11.98
N VAL A 566 -6.79 -24.15 12.78
CA VAL A 566 -6.12 -25.44 12.57
C VAL A 566 -7.10 -26.62 12.61
N GLY A 567 -6.74 -27.69 11.93
CA GLY A 567 -7.51 -28.94 11.93
C GLY A 567 -7.51 -29.62 13.32
N ASP A 568 -8.54 -30.40 13.59
CA ASP A 568 -8.62 -31.15 14.82
C ASP A 568 -7.70 -32.38 14.85
N SER A 569 -7.31 -32.72 16.05
CA SER A 569 -6.67 -33.97 16.40
C SER A 569 -7.58 -34.80 17.33
N GLY A 570 -7.25 -36.07 17.47
CA GLY A 570 -8.01 -36.96 18.36
C GLY A 570 -7.63 -38.43 18.23
N THR A 571 -8.57 -39.31 18.50
CA THR A 571 -8.35 -40.75 18.47
C THR A 571 -9.42 -41.48 17.70
N ILE A 572 -9.03 -42.61 17.12
CA ILE A 572 -9.89 -43.56 16.43
C ILE A 572 -9.72 -44.92 17.14
N CYS A 573 -10.83 -45.53 17.51
CA CYS A 573 -10.85 -46.83 18.10
C CYS A 573 -11.81 -47.78 17.36
N ALA A 574 -11.39 -49.01 17.12
CA ALA A 574 -12.22 -50.10 16.62
C ALA A 574 -11.76 -51.44 17.26
N GLU A 575 -12.43 -52.55 16.96
CA GLU A 575 -12.01 -53.86 17.47
C GLU A 575 -10.61 -54.23 16.92
N GLY A 576 -9.61 -54.24 17.80
CA GLY A 576 -8.23 -54.54 17.45
C GLY A 576 -7.47 -53.41 16.74
N VAL A 577 -8.03 -52.16 16.65
CA VAL A 577 -7.41 -50.99 16.02
C VAL A 577 -7.41 -49.82 16.96
N GLN A 578 -6.24 -49.21 17.14
CA GLN A 578 -6.07 -47.90 17.77
C GLN A 578 -5.24 -46.97 16.86
N ALA A 579 -5.75 -45.78 16.60
CA ALA A 579 -5.04 -44.77 15.84
C ALA A 579 -5.21 -43.39 16.47
N VAL A 580 -4.26 -42.51 16.14
CA VAL A 580 -4.28 -41.10 16.53
C VAL A 580 -4.45 -40.28 15.27
N VAL A 581 -5.38 -39.34 15.30
CA VAL A 581 -5.51 -38.28 14.31
C VAL A 581 -4.64 -37.13 14.79
N ASP A 582 -3.63 -36.71 14.00
CA ASP A 582 -2.77 -35.61 14.38
C ASP A 582 -3.25 -34.28 13.77
N THR A 583 -3.87 -34.31 12.57
CA THR A 583 -4.50 -33.17 11.92
C THR A 583 -5.62 -33.60 10.97
N THR A 584 -6.45 -32.63 10.59
CA THR A 584 -7.51 -32.81 9.58
C THR A 584 -7.54 -31.63 8.62
N ILE A 585 -7.53 -31.92 7.32
CA ILE A 585 -7.54 -30.92 6.24
C ILE A 585 -8.74 -31.13 5.31
N LYS A 586 -9.01 -30.18 4.41
CA LYS A 586 -10.03 -30.36 3.38
C LYS A 586 -9.47 -30.99 2.13
N ALA A 587 -10.08 -32.08 1.69
CA ALA A 587 -9.84 -32.67 0.37
C ALA A 587 -10.49 -31.80 -0.74
N PRO A 588 -10.14 -32.00 -2.03
CA PRO A 588 -10.60 -31.19 -3.18
C PRO A 588 -12.11 -31.03 -3.28
N HIS A 589 -12.91 -32.04 -2.97
CA HIS A 589 -14.36 -32.00 -2.98
C HIS A 589 -14.99 -31.73 -1.60
N LYS A 590 -14.26 -31.03 -0.72
CA LYS A 590 -14.68 -30.59 0.61
C LYS A 590 -14.83 -31.68 1.67
N GLN A 591 -14.43 -32.93 1.41
CA GLN A 591 -14.36 -33.95 2.44
C GLN A 591 -13.34 -33.57 3.51
N HIS A 592 -13.57 -34.08 4.74
CA HIS A 592 -12.64 -33.93 5.83
C HIS A 592 -11.65 -35.10 5.78
N LEU A 593 -10.42 -34.82 5.41
CA LEU A 593 -9.31 -35.77 5.27
C LEU A 593 -8.48 -35.71 6.55
N SER A 594 -8.57 -36.77 7.37
CA SER A 594 -7.86 -36.84 8.64
C SER A 594 -6.57 -37.63 8.45
N HIS A 595 -5.42 -37.05 8.78
CA HIS A 595 -4.16 -37.76 8.81
C HIS A 595 -4.09 -38.61 10.07
N VAL A 596 -3.79 -39.94 9.92
CA VAL A 596 -3.85 -40.92 11.00
C VAL A 596 -2.53 -41.66 11.14
N ILE A 597 -2.15 -41.91 12.39
CA ILE A 597 -1.01 -42.76 12.77
C ILE A 597 -1.55 -43.95 13.52
N ILE A 598 -1.42 -45.14 12.94
CA ILE A 598 -1.88 -46.39 13.53
C ILE A 598 -0.93 -46.75 14.68
N LYS A 599 -1.50 -46.97 15.86
CA LYS A 599 -0.76 -47.37 17.06
C LYS A 599 -0.86 -48.87 17.29
N GLU A 600 -2.00 -49.47 16.90
CA GLU A 600 -2.26 -50.89 17.04
C GLU A 600 -3.22 -51.35 15.94
N GLY A 601 -2.94 -52.46 15.29
CA GLY A 601 -3.79 -53.07 14.28
C GLY A 601 -3.61 -52.55 12.89
N GLU A 602 -4.66 -52.66 12.10
CA GLU A 602 -4.71 -52.19 10.68
C GLU A 602 -6.12 -51.63 10.45
N LEU A 603 -6.20 -50.45 9.86
CA LEU A 603 -7.46 -49.78 9.48
C LEU A 603 -7.81 -50.12 8.05
N ARG A 604 -9.05 -50.52 7.76
CA ARG A 604 -9.54 -50.96 6.46
C ARG A 604 -10.74 -50.16 6.00
N VAL A 605 -10.87 -50.03 4.67
CA VAL A 605 -12.09 -49.44 4.07
C VAL A 605 -13.29 -50.32 4.45
N GLY A 606 -14.30 -49.66 5.01
CA GLY A 606 -15.52 -50.27 5.45
C GLY A 606 -15.59 -50.55 6.96
N ASP A 607 -14.50 -50.37 7.71
CA ASP A 607 -14.48 -50.55 9.17
C ASP A 607 -15.41 -49.56 9.85
N ALA A 608 -16.08 -50.03 10.88
CA ALA A 608 -16.83 -49.21 11.81
C ALA A 608 -15.90 -48.78 12.96
N VAL A 609 -15.79 -47.49 13.18
CA VAL A 609 -14.85 -46.89 14.13
C VAL A 609 -15.54 -45.89 15.04
N GLU A 610 -15.03 -45.72 16.24
CA GLU A 610 -15.39 -44.66 17.18
C GLU A 610 -14.37 -43.53 17.06
N LEU A 611 -14.88 -42.33 16.77
CA LEU A 611 -14.10 -41.11 16.63
C LEU A 611 -14.24 -40.25 17.88
N GLN A 612 -13.12 -39.79 18.45
CA GLN A 612 -13.11 -38.91 19.62
C GLN A 612 -12.15 -37.74 19.38
N VAL A 613 -12.66 -36.51 19.39
CA VAL A 613 -11.84 -35.30 19.31
C VAL A 613 -11.01 -35.12 20.57
N ASP A 614 -9.79 -34.59 20.47
CA ASP A 614 -9.06 -34.05 21.61
C ASP A 614 -9.80 -32.85 22.20
N GLU A 615 -10.64 -33.12 23.21
CA GLU A 615 -11.51 -32.09 23.78
C GLU A 615 -10.73 -30.92 24.38
N LYS A 616 -9.55 -31.17 24.96
CA LYS A 616 -8.74 -30.13 25.60
C LYS A 616 -8.21 -29.17 24.57
N LYS A 617 -7.66 -29.68 23.48
CA LYS A 617 -7.19 -28.83 22.36
C LYS A 617 -8.34 -28.06 21.72
N ARG A 618 -9.46 -28.73 21.44
CA ARG A 618 -10.65 -28.12 20.84
C ARG A 618 -11.21 -26.99 21.71
N ASP A 619 -11.25 -27.14 23.03
CA ASP A 619 -11.72 -26.10 23.94
C ASP A 619 -10.84 -24.85 23.89
N ILE A 620 -9.53 -25.03 23.86
CA ILE A 620 -8.60 -23.90 23.74
C ILE A 620 -8.75 -23.23 22.34
N ILE A 621 -8.79 -24.01 21.26
CA ILE A 621 -8.97 -23.52 19.90
C ILE A 621 -10.29 -22.74 19.78
N THR A 622 -11.41 -23.25 20.30
CA THR A 622 -12.71 -22.54 20.25
C THR A 622 -12.69 -21.24 21.05
N SER A 623 -11.98 -21.23 22.19
CA SER A 623 -11.78 -20.03 23.01
C SER A 623 -10.94 -18.99 22.26
N ASN A 624 -9.81 -19.39 21.68
CA ASN A 624 -8.95 -18.54 20.87
C ASN A 624 -9.69 -17.97 19.64
N HIS A 625 -10.45 -18.82 18.93
CA HIS A 625 -11.23 -18.39 17.77
C HIS A 625 -12.31 -17.37 18.15
N SER A 626 -13.05 -17.65 19.22
CA SER A 626 -14.09 -16.72 19.68
C SER A 626 -13.50 -15.40 20.18
N CYS A 627 -12.34 -15.45 20.84
CA CYS A 627 -11.60 -14.27 21.25
C CYS A 627 -11.14 -13.41 20.05
N THR A 628 -10.79 -14.02 18.91
CA THR A 628 -10.40 -13.31 17.69
C THR A 628 -11.52 -12.38 17.22
N HIS A 629 -12.77 -12.81 17.24
CA HIS A 629 -13.93 -11.97 16.91
C HIS A 629 -14.10 -10.80 17.87
N LEU A 630 -13.94 -11.03 19.18
CA LEU A 630 -14.01 -9.97 20.18
C LEU A 630 -12.85 -8.97 20.02
N LEU A 631 -11.65 -9.47 19.69
CA LEU A 631 -10.47 -8.65 19.41
C LEU A 631 -10.69 -7.75 18.18
N GLN A 632 -11.23 -8.28 17.07
CA GLN A 632 -11.57 -7.51 15.90
C GLN A 632 -12.57 -6.40 16.23
N SER A 633 -13.61 -6.70 17.00
CA SER A 633 -14.59 -5.71 17.44
C SER A 633 -13.96 -4.61 18.30
N ALA A 634 -13.11 -4.98 19.26
CA ALA A 634 -12.41 -4.03 20.12
C ALA A 634 -11.45 -3.14 19.32
N LEU A 635 -10.74 -3.70 18.35
CA LEU A 635 -9.88 -2.96 17.44
C LEU A 635 -10.68 -1.95 16.62
N LYS A 636 -11.81 -2.33 16.03
CA LYS A 636 -12.69 -1.42 15.30
C LYS A 636 -13.19 -0.28 16.16
N GLN A 637 -13.49 -0.52 17.41
CA GLN A 637 -14.01 0.49 18.33
C GLN A 637 -12.94 1.46 18.82
N ILE A 638 -11.72 1.00 19.12
CA ILE A 638 -10.65 1.81 19.73
C ILE A 638 -9.76 2.45 18.67
N VAL A 639 -9.39 1.70 17.63
CA VAL A 639 -8.46 2.17 16.60
C VAL A 639 -9.22 2.82 15.45
N GLY A 640 -10.35 2.23 15.03
CA GLY A 640 -11.24 2.81 14.02
C GLY A 640 -11.92 1.78 13.13
N SER A 641 -13.02 2.21 12.50
CA SER A 641 -13.88 1.36 11.65
C SER A 641 -13.18 0.82 10.40
N HIS A 642 -12.02 1.37 10.03
CA HIS A 642 -11.20 0.93 8.89
C HIS A 642 -10.49 -0.41 9.14
N ILE A 643 -10.48 -0.90 10.37
CA ILE A 643 -9.86 -2.19 10.70
C ILE A 643 -10.60 -3.31 9.97
N GLN A 644 -9.85 -4.05 9.15
CA GLN A 644 -10.32 -5.23 8.43
C GLN A 644 -9.33 -6.35 8.64
N GLN A 645 -9.83 -7.57 8.68
CA GLN A 645 -8.98 -8.75 8.75
C GLN A 645 -8.18 -8.90 7.44
N ALA A 646 -6.86 -9.01 7.55
CA ALA A 646 -5.95 -9.34 6.47
C ALA A 646 -5.47 -10.79 6.55
N GLY A 647 -5.60 -11.42 7.70
CA GLY A 647 -5.29 -12.81 7.95
C GLY A 647 -5.64 -13.21 9.38
N SER A 648 -5.79 -14.50 9.60
CA SER A 648 -6.03 -15.07 10.94
C SER A 648 -5.32 -16.41 11.05
N PHE A 649 -4.89 -16.77 12.28
CA PHE A 649 -4.41 -18.09 12.61
C PHE A 649 -4.83 -18.39 14.05
N VAL A 650 -5.42 -19.56 14.26
CA VAL A 650 -5.96 -19.97 15.55
C VAL A 650 -5.55 -21.41 15.81
N SER A 651 -4.77 -21.61 16.85
CA SER A 651 -4.28 -22.90 17.33
C SER A 651 -4.57 -23.06 18.83
N GLU A 652 -4.15 -24.17 19.41
CA GLU A 652 -4.17 -24.38 20.86
C GLU A 652 -3.14 -23.50 21.61
N GLU A 653 -2.08 -23.04 20.95
CA GLU A 653 -1.02 -22.25 21.58
C GLU A 653 -1.35 -20.75 21.67
N TYR A 654 -1.95 -20.21 20.60
CA TYR A 654 -2.27 -18.77 20.50
C TYR A 654 -3.28 -18.49 19.40
N LEU A 655 -3.86 -17.30 19.45
CA LEU A 655 -4.53 -16.67 18.33
C LEU A 655 -3.62 -15.59 17.72
N ARG A 656 -3.69 -15.45 16.41
CA ARG A 656 -3.00 -14.41 15.65
C ARG A 656 -3.99 -13.72 14.73
N PHE A 657 -4.06 -12.41 14.83
CA PHE A 657 -4.94 -11.58 14.03
C PHE A 657 -4.15 -10.53 13.26
N ASP A 658 -4.15 -10.64 11.94
CA ASP A 658 -3.52 -9.71 11.03
C ASP A 658 -4.59 -8.75 10.51
N PHE A 659 -4.36 -7.44 10.64
CA PHE A 659 -5.36 -6.44 10.33
C PHE A 659 -4.76 -5.23 9.62
N THR A 660 -5.63 -4.54 8.88
CA THR A 660 -5.25 -3.33 8.14
C THR A 660 -5.09 -2.15 9.08
N HIS A 661 -3.86 -1.66 9.23
CA HIS A 661 -3.57 -0.41 9.96
C HIS A 661 -2.20 0.14 9.56
N PHE A 662 -2.11 1.46 9.42
CA PHE A 662 -0.95 2.15 8.83
C PHE A 662 0.12 2.56 9.83
N GLU A 663 -0.18 2.58 11.12
CA GLU A 663 0.75 2.96 12.20
C GLU A 663 0.78 1.93 13.33
N LYS A 664 1.75 2.04 14.22
CA LYS A 664 1.84 1.19 15.40
C LYS A 664 0.66 1.48 16.34
N VAL A 665 -0.02 0.43 16.79
CA VAL A 665 -0.98 0.57 17.89
C VAL A 665 -0.20 0.91 19.15
N ASN A 666 -0.49 2.04 19.77
CA ASN A 666 0.27 2.47 20.94
C ASN A 666 -0.07 1.64 22.19
N GLU A 667 0.78 1.69 23.20
CA GLU A 667 0.64 0.87 24.41
C GLU A 667 -0.65 1.16 25.20
N GLU A 668 -1.14 2.39 25.17
CA GLU A 668 -2.38 2.76 25.84
C GLU A 668 -3.58 2.15 25.11
N GLN A 669 -3.59 2.22 23.78
CA GLN A 669 -4.61 1.57 22.96
C GLN A 669 -4.59 0.06 23.13
N LEU A 670 -3.41 -0.59 23.16
CA LEU A 670 -3.30 -2.04 23.37
C LEU A 670 -3.88 -2.45 24.73
N LYS A 671 -3.57 -1.69 25.79
CA LYS A 671 -4.15 -1.93 27.13
C LYS A 671 -5.66 -1.72 27.13
N GLU A 672 -6.15 -0.75 26.38
CA GLU A 672 -7.58 -0.47 26.29
C GLU A 672 -8.30 -1.56 25.49
N ILE A 673 -7.72 -2.05 24.39
CA ILE A 673 -8.22 -3.18 23.60
C ILE A 673 -8.29 -4.44 24.47
N GLU A 674 -7.20 -4.77 25.18
CA GLU A 674 -7.16 -5.94 26.08
C GLU A 674 -8.23 -5.86 27.18
N ARG A 675 -8.41 -4.67 27.79
CA ARG A 675 -9.46 -4.43 28.78
C ARG A 675 -10.86 -4.59 28.17
N LEU A 676 -11.05 -4.09 26.95
CA LEU A 676 -12.35 -4.15 26.28
C LEU A 676 -12.70 -5.58 25.90
N VAL A 677 -11.75 -6.35 25.36
CA VAL A 677 -11.93 -7.78 25.07
C VAL A 677 -12.31 -8.53 26.34
N ASN A 678 -11.59 -8.32 27.45
CA ASN A 678 -11.90 -8.98 28.72
C ASN A 678 -13.25 -8.53 29.31
N ARG A 679 -13.68 -7.29 29.03
CA ARG A 679 -15.04 -6.83 29.38
C ARG A 679 -16.10 -7.56 28.57
N TYR A 680 -15.86 -7.82 27.27
CA TYR A 680 -16.77 -8.59 26.43
C TYR A 680 -16.83 -10.05 26.87
N ILE A 681 -15.70 -10.64 27.27
CA ILE A 681 -15.64 -11.99 27.85
C ILE A 681 -16.51 -12.04 29.12
N SER A 682 -16.32 -11.10 30.04
CA SER A 682 -17.07 -11.03 31.29
C SER A 682 -18.54 -10.59 31.16
N GLY A 683 -18.93 -10.16 29.96
CA GLY A 683 -20.30 -9.77 29.62
C GLY A 683 -21.27 -10.92 29.44
N HIS A 684 -20.78 -12.18 29.44
CA HIS A 684 -21.58 -13.42 29.37
C HIS A 684 -22.51 -13.46 28.15
N TYR A 685 -22.06 -12.96 26.99
CA TYR A 685 -22.88 -12.97 25.77
C TYR A 685 -23.06 -14.39 25.24
N ALA A 686 -24.30 -14.76 24.94
CA ALA A 686 -24.61 -16.01 24.24
C ALA A 686 -24.02 -15.95 22.82
N VAL A 687 -23.38 -17.02 22.36
CA VAL A 687 -22.83 -17.15 21.00
C VAL A 687 -23.83 -17.92 20.15
N SER A 688 -24.48 -17.21 19.24
CA SER A 688 -25.41 -17.83 18.29
C SER A 688 -24.68 -18.17 16.99
N LYS A 689 -25.03 -19.32 16.42
CA LYS A 689 -24.40 -19.91 15.23
C LYS A 689 -25.53 -20.35 14.31
N VAL A 690 -25.85 -19.56 13.28
CA VAL A 690 -27.04 -19.77 12.43
C VAL A 690 -26.63 -19.82 10.96
N GLU A 691 -27.08 -20.85 10.26
CA GLU A 691 -26.97 -20.93 8.82
C GLU A 691 -28.16 -20.21 8.16
N MET A 692 -27.87 -19.35 7.21
CA MET A 692 -28.90 -18.57 6.49
C MET A 692 -28.44 -18.23 5.08
N PRO A 693 -29.37 -17.89 4.16
CA PRO A 693 -29.00 -17.40 2.85
C PRO A 693 -28.11 -16.17 2.92
N ILE A 694 -27.11 -16.09 2.05
CA ILE A 694 -26.07 -15.02 2.04
C ILE A 694 -26.69 -13.61 1.96
N GLU A 695 -27.77 -13.45 1.21
CA GLU A 695 -28.46 -12.15 1.06
C GLU A 695 -29.17 -11.72 2.37
N GLU A 696 -29.66 -12.66 3.14
CA GLU A 696 -30.23 -12.42 4.47
C GLU A 696 -29.14 -12.08 5.48
N ALA A 697 -28.03 -12.82 5.42
CA ALA A 697 -26.86 -12.61 6.27
C ALA A 697 -26.27 -11.20 6.06
N LYS A 698 -26.11 -10.74 4.82
CA LYS A 698 -25.66 -9.37 4.49
C LYS A 698 -26.63 -8.32 5.04
N LYS A 699 -27.93 -8.50 4.87
CA LYS A 699 -28.96 -7.57 5.38
C LYS A 699 -28.99 -7.51 6.90
N SER A 700 -28.53 -8.56 7.57
CA SER A 700 -28.47 -8.61 9.03
C SER A 700 -27.31 -7.80 9.63
N GLY A 701 -26.44 -7.17 8.80
CA GLY A 701 -25.28 -6.40 9.23
C GLY A 701 -24.07 -7.26 9.62
N ALA A 702 -24.06 -8.55 9.25
CA ALA A 702 -22.92 -9.40 9.51
C ALA A 702 -21.72 -9.03 8.64
N THR A 703 -20.53 -8.97 9.23
CA THR A 703 -19.27 -8.69 8.53
C THR A 703 -18.82 -9.93 7.76
N ALA A 704 -18.59 -9.79 6.45
CA ALA A 704 -17.98 -10.80 5.58
C ALA A 704 -16.51 -10.46 5.33
N LEU A 705 -15.66 -11.46 5.15
CA LEU A 705 -14.29 -11.26 4.67
C LEU A 705 -14.31 -10.96 3.16
N PHE A 706 -13.49 -10.00 2.72
CA PHE A 706 -13.58 -9.44 1.37
C PHE A 706 -13.16 -10.39 0.24
N ASP A 707 -12.34 -11.41 0.49
CA ASP A 707 -11.76 -12.27 -0.55
C ASP A 707 -12.24 -13.74 -0.50
N GLU A 708 -13.20 -14.09 0.35
CA GLU A 708 -13.70 -15.47 0.42
C GLU A 708 -14.90 -15.70 -0.50
N LYS A 709 -14.86 -16.80 -1.24
CA LYS A 709 -16.00 -17.30 -2.03
C LYS A 709 -16.99 -18.01 -1.10
N TYR A 710 -18.03 -17.30 -0.74
CA TYR A 710 -19.14 -17.88 0.05
C TYR A 710 -20.14 -18.58 -0.87
N GLY A 711 -20.71 -19.70 -0.39
CA GLY A 711 -21.83 -20.36 -1.03
C GLY A 711 -23.13 -19.57 -0.85
N ASP A 712 -24.24 -20.09 -1.43
CA ASP A 712 -25.58 -19.49 -1.29
C ASP A 712 -26.08 -19.44 0.14
N VAL A 713 -25.58 -20.36 0.99
CA VAL A 713 -25.86 -20.44 2.42
C VAL A 713 -24.56 -20.22 3.20
N VAL A 714 -24.60 -19.32 4.19
CA VAL A 714 -23.46 -18.97 5.03
C VAL A 714 -23.79 -19.14 6.50
N ARG A 715 -22.79 -19.52 7.28
CA ARG A 715 -22.90 -19.60 8.74
C ARG A 715 -22.54 -18.25 9.35
N VAL A 716 -23.47 -17.65 10.09
CA VAL A 716 -23.30 -16.39 10.82
C VAL A 716 -23.10 -16.69 12.30
N VAL A 717 -21.98 -16.23 12.84
CA VAL A 717 -21.66 -16.30 14.28
C VAL A 717 -21.89 -14.93 14.89
N SER A 718 -22.71 -14.87 15.95
CA SER A 718 -23.00 -13.61 16.65
C SER A 718 -22.74 -13.78 18.14
N MET A 719 -22.11 -12.76 18.75
CA MET A 719 -21.78 -12.70 20.18
C MET A 719 -22.46 -11.47 20.79
N GLY A 720 -23.75 -11.63 21.15
CA GLY A 720 -24.58 -10.47 21.51
C GLY A 720 -24.60 -9.42 20.41
N ASP A 721 -24.53 -8.14 20.80
CA ASP A 721 -24.39 -7.01 19.88
C ASP A 721 -22.93 -6.60 19.61
N VAL A 722 -21.97 -7.38 20.15
CA VAL A 722 -20.54 -7.06 20.11
C VAL A 722 -19.90 -7.45 18.79
N SER A 723 -20.17 -8.67 18.30
CA SER A 723 -19.62 -9.17 17.03
C SER A 723 -20.68 -9.96 16.28
N LYS A 724 -20.69 -9.82 14.96
CA LYS A 724 -21.54 -10.58 14.05
C LYS A 724 -20.81 -10.75 12.71
N GLU A 725 -20.38 -11.99 12.42
CA GLU A 725 -19.47 -12.26 11.32
C GLU A 725 -19.81 -13.56 10.60
N PHE A 726 -19.46 -13.65 9.31
CA PHE A 726 -19.50 -14.91 8.57
C PHE A 726 -18.32 -15.76 9.03
N CYS A 727 -18.62 -16.91 9.66
CA CYS A 727 -17.57 -17.76 10.18
C CYS A 727 -17.97 -19.24 10.21
N GLY A 728 -17.13 -20.07 9.53
CA GLY A 728 -17.27 -21.53 9.54
C GLY A 728 -16.52 -22.25 10.66
N GLY A 729 -15.83 -21.53 11.55
CA GLY A 729 -15.01 -22.12 12.60
C GLY A 729 -15.77 -22.60 13.83
N CYS A 730 -15.08 -23.27 14.74
CA CYS A 730 -15.64 -23.74 16.02
C CYS A 730 -15.58 -22.60 17.03
N HIS A 731 -16.68 -22.42 17.78
CA HIS A 731 -16.83 -21.35 18.77
C HIS A 731 -17.43 -21.86 20.08
N VAL A 732 -17.11 -21.15 21.17
CA VAL A 732 -17.76 -21.33 22.49
C VAL A 732 -19.26 -21.06 22.40
N ASN A 733 -20.01 -21.47 23.41
CA ASN A 733 -21.46 -21.21 23.49
C ASN A 733 -21.77 -19.90 24.25
N ASN A 734 -20.84 -19.48 25.09
CA ASN A 734 -20.91 -18.21 25.82
C ASN A 734 -19.53 -17.57 25.90
N THR A 735 -19.43 -16.25 25.78
CA THR A 735 -18.13 -15.55 25.81
C THR A 735 -17.36 -15.77 27.12
N GLN A 736 -18.05 -16.10 28.24
CA GLN A 736 -17.43 -16.43 29.52
C GLN A 736 -16.52 -17.68 29.44
N GLU A 737 -16.81 -18.63 28.53
CA GLU A 737 -16.02 -19.86 28.37
C GLU A 737 -14.60 -19.57 27.88
N ILE A 738 -14.36 -18.40 27.29
CA ILE A 738 -13.02 -17.94 26.89
C ILE A 738 -12.09 -17.73 28.10
N GLY A 739 -12.67 -17.44 29.28
CA GLY A 739 -11.92 -17.16 30.50
C GLY A 739 -11.33 -15.75 30.53
N VAL A 740 -10.07 -15.60 30.15
CA VAL A 740 -9.35 -14.31 30.08
C VAL A 740 -8.53 -14.23 28.80
N CYS A 741 -8.32 -13.05 28.30
CA CYS A 741 -7.47 -12.76 27.13
C CYS A 741 -6.25 -11.92 27.55
N LYS A 742 -5.06 -12.30 27.06
CA LYS A 742 -3.81 -11.55 27.19
C LYS A 742 -3.21 -11.29 25.81
N ILE A 743 -2.98 -10.02 25.49
CA ILE A 743 -2.23 -9.64 24.29
C ILE A 743 -0.74 -9.84 24.58
N ILE A 744 -0.06 -10.59 23.73
CA ILE A 744 1.37 -10.93 23.86
C ILE A 744 2.25 -9.98 23.08
N SER A 745 1.87 -9.67 21.84
CA SER A 745 2.67 -8.78 20.96
C SER A 745 1.80 -8.05 19.96
N GLU A 746 2.33 -6.91 19.48
CA GLU A 746 1.83 -6.17 18.34
C GLU A 746 3.01 -5.79 17.47
N GLU A 747 2.95 -6.15 16.17
CA GLU A 747 4.06 -5.95 15.23
C GLU A 747 3.60 -5.62 13.82
N SER A 748 4.49 -5.08 13.00
CA SER A 748 4.25 -4.86 11.58
C SER A 748 4.73 -6.07 10.80
N ILE A 749 3.86 -6.64 9.96
CA ILE A 749 4.21 -7.76 9.08
C ILE A 749 4.27 -7.36 7.60
N GLY A 750 3.83 -6.14 7.30
CA GLY A 750 3.83 -5.60 5.95
C GLY A 750 3.42 -4.14 5.95
N SER A 751 3.44 -3.53 4.77
CA SER A 751 2.99 -2.14 4.64
C SER A 751 1.49 -2.05 4.84
N GLY A 752 1.07 -1.34 5.88
CA GLY A 752 -0.34 -1.16 6.21
C GLY A 752 -0.99 -2.39 6.83
N ILE A 753 -0.21 -3.41 7.23
CA ILE A 753 -0.72 -4.58 7.94
C ILE A 753 0.00 -4.73 9.27
N ARG A 754 -0.79 -4.84 10.32
CA ARG A 754 -0.35 -5.07 11.69
C ARG A 754 -0.82 -6.44 12.16
N ARG A 755 -0.09 -7.03 13.08
CA ARG A 755 -0.36 -8.32 13.68
C ARG A 755 -0.48 -8.19 15.18
N ILE A 756 -1.54 -8.74 15.76
CA ILE A 756 -1.65 -8.99 17.19
C ILE A 756 -1.62 -10.48 17.42
N THR A 757 -0.79 -10.91 18.40
CA THR A 757 -0.79 -12.26 18.95
C THR A 757 -1.35 -12.19 20.35
N ALA A 758 -2.28 -13.08 20.68
CA ALA A 758 -2.87 -13.16 22.01
C ALA A 758 -3.11 -14.62 22.44
N LYS A 759 -3.32 -14.84 23.73
CA LYS A 759 -3.66 -16.11 24.35
C LYS A 759 -4.94 -15.98 25.16
N THR A 760 -5.62 -17.09 25.37
CA THR A 760 -6.84 -17.12 26.18
C THR A 760 -6.76 -18.13 27.34
N GLY A 761 -7.72 -18.07 28.26
CA GLY A 761 -7.90 -19.03 29.31
C GLY A 761 -6.69 -19.19 30.22
N TYR A 762 -6.31 -20.47 30.47
CA TYR A 762 -5.20 -20.80 31.36
C TYR A 762 -3.84 -20.30 30.83
N ASP A 763 -3.62 -20.32 29.51
CA ASP A 763 -2.37 -19.87 28.90
C ASP A 763 -2.19 -18.36 29.02
N ALA A 764 -3.28 -17.60 28.94
CA ALA A 764 -3.27 -16.18 29.25
C ALA A 764 -2.96 -15.91 30.73
N TYR A 765 -3.58 -16.71 31.65
CA TYR A 765 -3.26 -16.64 33.08
C TYR A 765 -1.79 -16.95 33.36
N ALA A 766 -1.21 -17.95 32.68
CA ALA A 766 0.20 -18.30 32.84
C ALA A 766 1.13 -17.16 32.46
N GLU A 767 0.81 -16.39 31.41
CA GLU A 767 1.59 -15.19 31.07
C GLU A 767 1.47 -14.08 32.13
N PHE A 768 0.27 -13.83 32.69
CA PHE A 768 0.12 -12.91 33.82
C PHE A 768 0.91 -13.36 35.03
N ALA A 769 0.88 -14.65 35.37
CA ALA A 769 1.65 -15.20 36.48
C ALA A 769 3.15 -15.04 36.27
N LYS A 770 3.65 -15.27 35.06
CA LYS A 770 5.05 -15.07 34.71
C LYS A 770 5.48 -13.59 34.80
N GLU A 771 4.62 -12.64 34.42
CA GLU A 771 4.88 -11.21 34.62
C GLU A 771 4.94 -10.86 36.11
N ASP A 772 4.03 -11.40 36.92
CA ASP A 772 4.00 -11.21 38.36
C ASP A 772 5.22 -11.82 39.07
N ASP A 773 5.60 -13.04 38.71
CA ASP A 773 6.81 -13.71 39.22
C ASP A 773 8.07 -12.87 38.87
N THR A 774 8.12 -12.33 37.68
CA THR A 774 9.24 -11.45 37.24
C THR A 774 9.32 -10.18 38.09
N LEU A 775 8.18 -9.55 38.38
CA LEU A 775 8.11 -8.39 39.26
C LEU A 775 8.52 -8.75 40.70
N HIS A 776 8.13 -9.87 41.19
CA HIS A 776 8.54 -10.39 42.51
C HIS A 776 10.05 -10.66 42.56
N ALA A 777 10.63 -11.26 41.50
CA ALA A 777 12.07 -11.46 41.40
C ALA A 777 12.83 -10.12 41.43
N VAL A 778 12.40 -9.15 40.63
CA VAL A 778 12.97 -7.79 40.64
C VAL A 778 12.84 -7.13 42.02
N ALA A 779 11.67 -7.27 42.66
CA ALA A 779 11.48 -6.76 44.01
C ALA A 779 12.46 -7.42 45.03
N SER A 780 12.68 -8.72 44.90
CA SER A 780 13.64 -9.45 45.72
C SER A 780 15.09 -8.98 45.53
N ASP A 781 15.51 -8.80 44.26
CA ASP A 781 16.85 -8.27 43.93
C ASP A 781 17.05 -6.87 44.47
N LEU A 782 16.03 -6.04 44.45
CA LEU A 782 16.00 -4.70 45.02
C LEU A 782 15.81 -4.70 46.54
N LYS A 783 15.74 -5.88 47.20
CA LYS A 783 15.51 -6.07 48.63
C LYS A 783 14.25 -5.41 49.17
N LEU A 784 13.20 -5.38 48.37
CA LEU A 784 11.87 -4.91 48.74
C LEU A 784 11.00 -6.02 49.36
N LYS A 785 10.06 -5.67 50.21
CA LYS A 785 9.11 -6.60 50.83
C LYS A 785 7.92 -6.95 49.93
N GLY A 786 7.79 -6.33 48.78
CA GLY A 786 6.74 -6.52 47.81
C GLY A 786 6.89 -5.61 46.60
N ILE A 787 6.04 -5.83 45.61
CA ILE A 787 6.17 -5.21 44.24
C ILE A 787 5.74 -3.74 44.22
N SER A 788 4.94 -3.25 45.16
CA SER A 788 4.32 -1.90 45.15
C SER A 788 5.30 -0.74 45.07
N LYS A 789 6.57 -0.95 45.44
CA LYS A 789 7.65 0.07 45.40
C LYS A 789 8.76 -0.23 44.40
N VAL A 790 8.56 -1.18 43.49
CA VAL A 790 9.60 -1.55 42.50
C VAL A 790 9.94 -0.36 41.64
N GLU A 791 8.94 0.33 41.08
CA GLU A 791 9.14 1.51 40.22
C GLU A 791 9.92 2.62 40.91
N GLU A 792 9.50 3.01 42.13
CA GLU A 792 10.18 4.03 42.93
C GLU A 792 11.64 3.63 43.22
N LYS A 793 11.90 2.38 43.56
CA LYS A 793 13.25 1.89 43.86
C LYS A 793 14.15 1.81 42.63
N VAL A 794 13.60 1.38 41.49
CA VAL A 794 14.34 1.38 40.19
C VAL A 794 14.73 2.80 39.82
N ALA A 795 13.79 3.76 39.92
CA ALA A 795 14.07 5.18 39.66
C ALA A 795 15.19 5.69 40.58
N SER A 796 15.10 5.39 41.88
CA SER A 796 16.14 5.77 42.87
C SER A 796 17.52 5.17 42.53
N VAL A 797 17.58 3.88 42.13
CA VAL A 797 18.85 3.23 41.74
C VAL A 797 19.43 3.85 40.46
N LEU A 798 18.61 4.21 39.51
CA LEU A 798 19.07 4.91 38.31
C LEU A 798 19.62 6.30 38.60
N GLU A 799 18.98 7.07 39.49
CA GLU A 799 19.45 8.37 39.92
C GLU A 799 20.79 8.24 40.69
N GLU A 800 20.89 7.28 41.62
CA GLU A 800 22.11 6.98 42.35
C GLU A 800 23.25 6.60 41.39
N ASN A 801 22.99 5.78 40.38
CA ASN A 801 23.97 5.40 39.37
C ASN A 801 24.47 6.62 38.57
N VAL A 802 23.58 7.53 38.18
CA VAL A 802 23.96 8.80 37.53
C VAL A 802 24.81 9.65 38.42
N GLN A 803 24.44 9.75 39.73
CA GLN A 803 25.22 10.52 40.71
C GLN A 803 26.59 9.92 40.97
N LEU A 804 26.67 8.60 41.16
CA LEU A 804 27.92 7.90 41.34
C LEU A 804 28.87 8.04 40.13
N LYS A 805 28.34 8.02 38.91
CA LYS A 805 29.13 8.28 37.71
C LYS A 805 29.70 9.70 37.69
N LYS A 806 28.93 10.70 38.13
CA LYS A 806 29.41 12.09 38.26
C LYS A 806 30.49 12.24 39.33
N GLU A 807 30.31 11.61 40.49
CA GLU A 807 31.28 11.61 41.56
C GLU A 807 32.59 10.91 41.17
N LEU A 808 32.48 9.75 40.48
CA LEU A 808 33.63 9.05 39.95
C LEU A 808 34.40 9.92 38.97
N ALA A 809 33.71 10.59 38.04
CA ALA A 809 34.36 11.50 37.10
C ALA A 809 35.01 12.70 37.79
N ALA A 810 34.40 13.28 38.85
CA ALA A 810 34.94 14.36 39.63
C ALA A 810 36.19 13.92 40.42
N LEU A 811 36.14 12.74 41.05
CA LEU A 811 37.25 12.15 41.75
C LEU A 811 38.45 11.85 40.81
N GLN A 812 38.16 11.31 39.62
CA GLN A 812 39.19 11.08 38.59
C GLN A 812 39.83 12.41 38.15
N ALA A 813 39.01 13.45 37.90
CA ALA A 813 39.51 14.77 37.53
C ALA A 813 40.40 15.37 38.64
N SER A 814 39.99 15.25 39.92
CA SER A 814 40.76 15.72 41.07
C SER A 814 42.09 14.97 41.23
N MET A 815 42.07 13.66 41.01
CA MET A 815 43.25 12.81 41.03
C MET A 815 44.24 13.20 39.93
N PHE A 816 43.74 13.50 38.72
CA PHE A 816 44.59 13.97 37.61
C PHE A 816 45.14 15.38 37.86
N ALA A 817 44.36 16.27 38.50
CA ALA A 817 44.79 17.62 38.87
C ALA A 817 45.95 17.58 39.91
N LEU A 818 45.85 16.68 40.90
CA LEU A 818 46.91 16.46 41.87
C LEU A 818 48.19 15.92 41.20
N LYS A 819 48.03 14.93 40.30
CA LYS A 819 49.16 14.43 39.51
C LYS A 819 49.77 15.51 38.61
N ALA A 820 48.99 16.39 38.04
CA ALA A 820 49.47 17.49 37.19
C ALA A 820 50.35 18.44 37.91
N SER A 821 50.09 18.74 39.22
CA SER A 821 50.91 19.57 40.06
C SER A 821 52.30 18.97 40.35
N ASP A 822 52.38 17.64 40.42
CA ASP A 822 53.64 16.92 40.61
C ASP A 822 54.47 16.81 39.32
N LEU A 823 53.78 16.68 38.17
CA LEU A 823 54.39 16.57 36.84
C LEU A 823 55.22 17.80 36.46
N VAL A 824 54.90 18.97 36.98
CA VAL A 824 55.70 20.18 36.73
C VAL A 824 57.13 20.00 37.25
N ASN A 825 57.36 19.20 38.31
CA ASN A 825 58.64 18.88 38.85
C ASN A 825 59.48 17.89 38.00
N HIS A 826 58.83 17.17 37.10
CA HIS A 826 59.46 16.22 36.19
C HIS A 826 59.90 16.85 34.83
N MET A 827 59.78 18.19 34.71
CA MET A 827 60.26 18.86 33.49
C MET A 827 61.76 18.83 33.41
N GLN A 828 62.26 18.57 32.21
CA GLN A 828 63.65 18.49 31.86
C GLN A 828 64.00 19.60 30.87
N GLU A 829 65.21 20.12 30.99
CA GLU A 829 65.71 21.06 29.97
C GLU A 829 66.37 20.29 28.82
N LEU A 830 65.73 20.37 27.63
CA LEU A 830 66.24 19.77 26.42
C LEU A 830 66.35 20.85 25.33
N ASN A 831 67.57 21.01 24.81
CA ASN A 831 67.86 21.97 23.74
C ASN A 831 67.34 23.40 24.02
N GLY A 832 67.52 23.83 25.33
CA GLY A 832 67.11 25.16 25.81
C GLY A 832 65.63 25.34 26.01
N ARG A 833 64.84 24.24 26.07
CA ARG A 833 63.36 24.23 26.25
C ARG A 833 63.05 23.41 27.51
N GLN A 834 61.95 23.81 28.18
CA GLN A 834 61.40 23.05 29.30
C GLN A 834 60.46 21.97 28.73
N VAL A 835 60.82 20.71 28.82
CA VAL A 835 60.09 19.57 28.19
C VAL A 835 59.56 18.63 29.25
N LEU A 836 58.28 18.31 29.17
CA LEU A 836 57.67 17.26 29.96
C LEU A 836 57.17 16.16 29.00
N ILE A 837 57.61 14.92 29.19
CA ILE A 837 57.17 13.75 28.51
C ILE A 837 56.79 12.70 29.52
N GLU A 838 55.50 12.40 29.65
CA GLU A 838 55.01 11.49 30.69
C GLU A 838 53.88 10.59 30.19
N ARG A 839 53.75 9.44 30.85
CA ARG A 839 52.68 8.48 30.66
C ARG A 839 51.69 8.61 31.83
N MET A 840 50.39 8.78 31.47
CA MET A 840 49.29 8.97 32.44
C MET A 840 48.15 8.02 32.14
N ASP A 841 48.32 6.73 32.39
CA ASP A 841 47.34 5.73 32.11
C ASP A 841 45.98 6.00 32.74
N GLY A 842 44.92 5.78 32.01
CA GLY A 842 43.54 6.02 32.43
C GLY A 842 43.06 7.47 32.30
N ALA A 843 43.93 8.43 31.91
CA ALA A 843 43.50 9.78 31.60
C ALA A 843 42.86 9.86 30.24
N ASP A 844 41.71 10.48 30.15
CA ASP A 844 41.05 10.74 28.85
C ASP A 844 41.71 11.95 28.15
N ALA A 845 41.41 12.08 26.84
CA ALA A 845 42.00 13.15 26.03
C ALA A 845 41.65 14.56 26.56
N LYS A 846 40.48 14.74 27.21
CA LYS A 846 40.08 16.00 27.80
C LYS A 846 40.91 16.35 29.03
N ALA A 847 41.07 15.41 29.97
CA ALA A 847 41.88 15.59 31.16
C ALA A 847 43.32 15.87 30.78
N MET A 848 43.93 15.14 29.83
CA MET A 848 45.29 15.42 29.34
C MET A 848 45.41 16.80 28.71
N LYS A 849 44.43 17.28 27.93
CA LYS A 849 44.46 18.65 27.37
C LYS A 849 44.37 19.71 28.43
N ASP A 850 43.57 19.51 29.46
CA ASP A 850 43.45 20.44 30.57
C ASP A 850 44.77 20.52 31.33
N ILE A 851 45.42 19.39 31.58
CA ILE A 851 46.75 19.31 32.19
C ILE A 851 47.82 20.04 31.34
N VAL A 852 47.88 19.70 30.05
CA VAL A 852 48.79 20.32 29.08
C VAL A 852 48.56 21.83 29.02
N SER A 853 47.30 22.28 29.00
CA SER A 853 46.98 23.72 28.99
C SER A 853 47.39 24.42 30.27
N ASN A 854 47.19 23.79 31.41
CA ASN A 854 47.59 24.31 32.71
C ASN A 854 49.12 24.47 32.80
N ILE A 855 49.89 23.43 32.49
CA ILE A 855 51.35 23.44 32.56
C ILE A 855 51.93 24.49 31.59
N ARG A 856 51.48 24.54 30.36
CA ARG A 856 52.03 25.52 29.37
C ARG A 856 51.64 26.97 29.67
N SER A 857 50.62 27.23 30.51
CA SER A 857 50.25 28.56 30.93
C SER A 857 51.18 29.08 32.06
N GLN A 858 51.88 28.19 32.75
CA GLN A 858 52.75 28.51 33.92
C GLN A 858 54.20 28.55 33.56
N ARG A 859 54.64 28.17 32.38
CA ARG A 859 56.03 28.05 31.94
C ARG A 859 56.24 28.67 30.58
N GLU A 860 57.36 29.30 30.36
CA GLU A 860 57.77 29.83 29.06
C GLU A 860 58.73 28.85 28.36
N ASN A 861 58.68 28.87 27.03
CA ASN A 861 59.48 28.00 26.16
C ASN A 861 59.32 26.50 26.52
N CYS A 862 58.03 26.10 26.68
CA CYS A 862 57.72 24.75 27.18
C CYS A 862 56.98 23.89 26.15
N VAL A 863 57.30 22.57 26.21
CA VAL A 863 56.64 21.52 25.45
C VAL A 863 56.16 20.45 26.40
N VAL A 864 54.90 20.09 26.33
CA VAL A 864 54.27 19.03 27.14
C VAL A 864 53.78 17.97 26.23
N PHE A 865 54.22 16.74 26.43
CA PHE A 865 53.75 15.58 25.71
C PHE A 865 53.27 14.49 26.66
N LEU A 866 52.01 14.17 26.60
CA LEU A 866 51.40 13.17 27.47
C LEU A 866 50.86 11.99 26.64
N ALA A 867 51.06 10.76 27.17
CA ALA A 867 50.49 9.52 26.62
C ALA A 867 49.57 8.89 27.67
N SER A 868 48.50 8.29 27.24
CA SER A 868 47.57 7.51 28.07
C SER A 868 47.16 6.23 27.38
N VAL A 869 47.10 5.15 28.15
CA VAL A 869 46.63 3.85 27.72
C VAL A 869 45.33 3.53 28.44
N HIS A 870 44.34 3.11 27.64
CA HIS A 870 43.07 2.60 28.13
C HIS A 870 42.67 1.33 27.38
N GLY A 871 42.89 0.17 27.99
CA GLY A 871 42.80 -1.12 27.26
C GLY A 871 43.85 -1.14 26.14
N ASP A 872 43.47 -1.47 24.94
CA ASP A 872 44.33 -1.51 23.75
C ASP A 872 44.49 -0.15 23.03
N LYS A 873 43.77 0.88 23.50
CA LYS A 873 43.81 2.21 22.89
C LYS A 873 44.83 3.11 23.55
N VAL A 874 45.66 3.73 22.74
CA VAL A 874 46.62 4.75 23.16
C VAL A 874 46.10 6.13 22.74
N THR A 875 46.23 7.12 23.61
CA THR A 875 45.93 8.52 23.31
C THR A 875 47.16 9.35 23.60
N PHE A 876 47.55 10.19 22.65
CA PHE A 876 48.64 11.17 22.82
C PHE A 876 48.04 12.57 22.76
N VAL A 877 48.57 13.44 23.64
CA VAL A 877 48.25 14.88 23.65
C VAL A 877 49.56 15.66 23.80
N ALA A 878 49.79 16.59 22.88
CA ALA A 878 50.94 17.51 22.93
C ALA A 878 50.45 18.96 22.98
N GLY A 879 51.16 19.78 23.70
CA GLY A 879 50.99 21.23 23.71
C GLY A 879 52.31 21.97 23.90
N ALA A 880 52.44 23.10 23.26
CA ALA A 880 53.60 23.96 23.31
C ALA A 880 53.15 25.42 23.52
N ASP A 881 53.92 26.22 24.23
CA ASP A 881 53.69 27.66 24.37
C ASP A 881 54.09 28.41 23.08
N LYS A 882 53.81 29.72 23.01
CA LYS A 882 54.12 30.54 21.85
C LYS A 882 55.61 30.63 21.54
N ALA A 883 56.48 30.63 22.57
CA ALA A 883 57.95 30.70 22.40
C ALA A 883 58.47 29.40 21.76
N ALA A 884 58.03 28.25 22.24
CA ALA A 884 58.47 26.98 21.71
C ALA A 884 57.93 26.77 20.25
N VAL A 885 56.71 27.21 19.95
CA VAL A 885 56.12 27.15 18.57
C VAL A 885 56.90 28.07 17.66
N SER A 886 57.23 29.27 18.05
CA SER A 886 58.10 30.20 17.30
C SER A 886 59.52 29.67 17.10
N GLY A 887 60.02 28.86 18.06
CA GLY A 887 61.27 28.11 17.96
C GLY A 887 61.21 26.83 17.12
N GLY A 888 60.13 26.63 16.34
CA GLY A 888 60.02 25.55 15.36
C GLY A 888 59.26 24.29 15.81
N ILE A 889 58.77 24.23 17.03
CA ILE A 889 57.99 23.08 17.54
C ILE A 889 56.57 23.08 16.92
N LYS A 890 56.16 21.91 16.42
CA LYS A 890 54.82 21.64 15.90
C LYS A 890 54.22 20.42 16.63
N CYS A 891 53.34 20.65 17.57
CA CYS A 891 52.67 19.58 18.32
C CYS A 891 51.96 18.55 17.41
N GLY A 892 51.42 19.00 16.26
CA GLY A 892 50.81 18.10 15.27
C GLY A 892 51.76 17.06 14.71
N ASP A 893 53.04 17.43 14.53
CA ASP A 893 54.06 16.50 14.04
C ASP A 893 54.47 15.51 15.14
N LEU A 894 54.68 15.98 16.39
CA LEU A 894 54.99 15.12 17.54
C LEU A 894 53.92 14.04 17.76
N VAL A 895 52.65 14.42 17.82
CA VAL A 895 51.58 13.42 18.03
C VAL A 895 51.37 12.49 16.82
N ARG A 896 51.73 12.93 15.60
CA ARG A 896 51.66 12.09 14.40
C ARG A 896 52.76 11.02 14.46
N GLU A 897 53.98 11.38 14.73
CA GLU A 897 55.10 10.45 14.81
C GLU A 897 54.91 9.42 15.94
N ALA A 898 54.45 9.89 17.11
CA ALA A 898 54.12 8.97 18.22
C ALA A 898 52.95 8.02 17.85
N ALA A 899 51.96 8.50 17.13
CA ALA A 899 50.83 7.66 16.70
C ALA A 899 51.27 6.61 15.69
N LEU A 900 52.17 6.93 14.74
CA LEU A 900 52.71 5.98 13.75
C LEU A 900 53.42 4.80 14.41
N VAL A 901 54.19 5.03 15.49
CA VAL A 901 54.82 3.96 16.26
C VAL A 901 53.81 3.00 16.87
N CYS A 902 52.63 3.52 17.29
CA CYS A 902 51.56 2.74 17.89
C CYS A 902 50.44 2.34 16.91
N ASP A 903 50.72 2.18 15.65
CA ASP A 903 49.78 1.80 14.58
C ASP A 903 48.54 2.70 14.51
N GLY A 904 48.73 4.00 14.67
CA GLY A 904 47.72 5.01 14.70
C GLY A 904 47.88 6.09 13.62
N LYS A 905 47.03 7.08 13.71
CA LYS A 905 47.06 8.27 12.84
C LYS A 905 46.73 9.50 13.68
N GLY A 906 47.30 10.62 13.31
CA GLY A 906 46.99 11.86 14.01
C GLY A 906 47.64 13.09 13.41
N GLY A 907 47.39 14.21 14.03
CA GLY A 907 47.89 15.53 13.67
C GLY A 907 47.14 16.60 14.43
N GLY A 908 47.40 17.83 14.14
CA GLY A 908 46.74 18.93 14.84
C GLY A 908 47.42 20.27 14.62
N ARG A 909 47.02 21.24 15.42
CA ARG A 909 47.61 22.57 15.36
C ARG A 909 49.02 22.60 15.92
N PRO A 910 49.86 23.57 15.56
CA PRO A 910 51.24 23.67 16.08
C PRO A 910 51.31 23.84 17.58
N ASP A 911 50.31 24.51 18.20
CA ASP A 911 50.26 24.85 19.63
C ASP A 911 49.62 23.78 20.53
N MET A 912 48.72 22.96 19.94
CA MET A 912 48.00 21.89 20.66
C MET A 912 47.51 20.84 19.67
N ALA A 913 47.84 19.58 19.92
CA ALA A 913 47.44 18.48 19.06
C ALA A 913 47.10 17.21 19.86
N GLN A 914 46.29 16.32 19.26
CA GLN A 914 46.05 14.99 19.81
C GLN A 914 46.05 13.95 18.71
N SER A 915 46.39 12.72 19.08
CA SER A 915 46.35 11.57 18.23
C SER A 915 45.98 10.30 19.00
N GLY A 916 45.80 9.21 18.31
CA GLY A 916 45.57 7.90 18.94
C GLY A 916 46.33 6.79 18.23
N GLY A 917 46.61 5.71 18.96
CA GLY A 917 47.20 4.47 18.47
C GLY A 917 46.41 3.25 18.92
N LYS A 918 46.74 2.09 18.31
CA LYS A 918 46.10 0.81 18.59
C LYS A 918 47.03 -0.20 19.29
N ASP A 919 48.32 0.08 19.37
CA ASP A 919 49.31 -0.78 19.98
C ASP A 919 49.86 -0.16 21.25
N ALA A 920 49.28 -0.55 22.39
CA ALA A 920 49.67 -0.07 23.71
C ALA A 920 51.08 -0.53 24.14
N SER A 921 51.57 -1.61 23.56
CA SER A 921 52.91 -2.15 23.91
C SER A 921 54.06 -1.25 23.47
N LYS A 922 53.83 -0.41 22.45
CA LYS A 922 54.81 0.50 21.86
C LYS A 922 54.84 1.92 22.42
N VAL A 923 54.04 2.20 23.44
CA VAL A 923 53.92 3.55 24.00
C VAL A 923 55.27 4.08 24.51
N GLU A 924 56.09 3.25 25.18
CA GLU A 924 57.41 3.65 25.66
C GLU A 924 58.34 3.99 24.51
N GLU A 925 58.29 3.21 23.41
CA GLU A 925 59.07 3.49 22.21
C GLU A 925 58.64 4.85 21.59
N ALA A 926 57.33 5.11 21.53
CA ALA A 926 56.79 6.39 21.07
C ALA A 926 57.29 7.56 21.95
N LEU A 927 57.26 7.42 23.28
CA LEU A 927 57.76 8.46 24.19
C LEU A 927 59.27 8.70 24.02
N HIS A 928 60.07 7.63 23.82
CA HIS A 928 61.52 7.74 23.51
C HIS A 928 61.75 8.45 22.17
N LEU A 929 60.97 8.14 21.14
CA LEU A 929 61.05 8.85 19.86
C LEU A 929 60.79 10.35 20.03
N ILE A 930 59.76 10.73 20.77
CA ILE A 930 59.43 12.14 21.00
C ILE A 930 60.56 12.84 21.80
N LYS A 931 61.18 12.15 22.79
CA LYS A 931 62.31 12.68 23.53
C LYS A 931 63.48 12.97 22.60
N ASN A 932 63.79 12.05 21.67
CA ASN A 932 64.87 12.24 20.70
C ASN A 932 64.53 13.36 19.66
N MET A 933 63.29 13.55 19.31
CA MET A 933 62.86 14.65 18.42
C MET A 933 63.00 16.03 19.09
N LEU A 934 62.94 16.11 20.43
CA LEU A 934 62.99 17.33 21.19
C LEU A 934 64.42 17.62 21.74
N SER A 935 65.30 16.63 21.79
CA SER A 935 66.71 16.75 22.09
C SER A 935 67.50 17.35 20.93
#